data_bfbbd0bc21b3364c3465e543754b82cb
#
_entry.id   bfbbd0bc21b3364c3465e543754b82cb
#
_cell.length_a   1.000
_cell.length_b   1.000
_cell.length_c   1.000
_cell.angle_alpha   90.00
_cell.angle_beta   90.00
_cell.angle_gamma   90.00
#
_symmetry.space_group_name_H-M   'P 1'
#
loop_
_entity.id
_entity.type
_entity.pdbx_description
1 polymer ?
#
loop_
_entity_poly.entity_id
_entity_poly.type
_entity_poly.pdbx_seq_one_letter_code
_entity_poly.pdbx_strand_id
1 'polypeptide(L)'
;MSGGSQGVAINTDLLCNLEVLDSNISAKHGGFTGGVVQAETCAPKSEIGKVHGSITYDYTESDWNHYHLKTDADKGLFEGSSTQSNQKEYVRQGVSANIFAKLSEVYGFDFYASQRKSAIPVESGLPAPKQIDQEKRNTNVGGTLYVDPNADTSMKFGFALGDLEDNTYADKRRNSHSSTNNQSALIFAEMQQKQDWGQLTHKLNYQKINNARESTSDRGINWMYAAGSKDWANTEKVWEGATSADIDLKQSSVSYGLDAVFNNFKFADTDHQISAGFTYHYDDVQWERTKDFSTFYGVTSGKTQNLFDLKGQQCQINDPLCDENTTAVFLNNKVPTVFDGQYFKKGNVYKAGSFAGQYHQAALYLEDNIHWNNLNARLGVRADYDESNNNLNFAPRSSISYQPFSNKLLTLTSGWNRYYNAPTYMTDLRQHLTSLDFDISRADQNSEWVEEVKVSANDTRRKDLKTPFADEFVLGFNSQFKNTNLSLKWVNRQYDDEITRNRTDIPNDYFTYSYEFDNSGYGENDTVTLELNTIEPLKFKGTQHNLGLAVNYSDVYRSAPDYTENFTEEDLQELIYFDGKIMPYGDRPASNYNQPITARVMWNIGFDSLPLKISNFFSYKDTYEQVLEASSADKVVHDGVKIDTYTLQDVKPRFTWDVRTTYDWKVSKDYSAIFGLTVNNITNRNNLYVSGSKLYSEIGRQFIADITFKF
;
A
#
# COMPACT_ATOMS: atom_id res chain seq x y z
N MET A 1 4.47 -6.17 12.17
CA MET A 1 3.07 -6.28 11.72
C MET A 1 3.08 -6.71 10.28
N SER A 2 2.13 -7.52 9.81
CA SER A 2 2.06 -7.85 8.39
C SER A 2 1.74 -6.57 7.62
N GLY A 3 2.55 -6.21 6.62
CA GLY A 3 2.31 -5.06 5.75
C GLY A 3 1.21 -5.28 4.70
N GLY A 4 0.20 -6.11 5.01
CA GLY A 4 -0.91 -6.37 4.11
C GLY A 4 -1.89 -5.20 4.05
N SER A 5 -2.48 -4.95 2.89
CA SER A 5 -3.56 -3.98 2.72
C SER A 5 -4.73 -4.34 3.64
N GLN A 6 -5.17 -3.38 4.45
CA GLN A 6 -6.32 -3.50 5.35
C GLN A 6 -7.61 -2.94 4.72
N GLY A 7 -7.70 -2.91 3.42
CA GLY A 7 -8.86 -2.42 2.68
C GLY A 7 -9.68 -3.53 2.04
N VAL A 8 -10.94 -3.24 1.75
CA VAL A 8 -11.76 -4.07 0.87
C VAL A 8 -11.22 -3.94 -0.54
N ALA A 9 -10.84 -5.05 -1.16
CA ALA A 9 -10.45 -5.06 -2.56
C ALA A 9 -11.71 -4.94 -3.44
N ILE A 10 -11.83 -3.84 -4.17
CA ILE A 10 -12.93 -3.61 -5.12
C ILE A 10 -12.40 -3.83 -6.54
N ASN A 11 -13.13 -4.59 -7.34
CA ASN A 11 -12.80 -4.72 -8.75
C ASN A 11 -13.16 -3.43 -9.50
N THR A 12 -12.15 -2.82 -10.13
CA THR A 12 -12.31 -1.55 -10.86
C THR A 12 -13.22 -1.65 -12.10
N ASP A 13 -13.43 -2.85 -12.63
CA ASP A 13 -14.29 -3.07 -13.81
C ASP A 13 -15.78 -2.80 -13.53
N LEU A 14 -16.14 -2.61 -12.26
CA LEU A 14 -17.52 -2.41 -11.81
C LEU A 14 -17.82 -0.99 -11.45
N LEU A 15 -16.81 -0.15 -11.37
CA LEU A 15 -16.97 1.25 -11.03
C LEU A 15 -17.47 2.00 -12.25
N CYS A 16 -18.53 2.75 -12.07
CA CYS A 16 -19.00 3.70 -13.07
C CYS A 16 -18.41 5.10 -12.88
N ASN A 17 -18.01 5.41 -11.66
CA ASN A 17 -17.38 6.68 -11.31
C ASN A 17 -16.22 6.43 -10.33
N LEU A 18 -15.10 7.07 -10.63
CA LEU A 18 -13.94 7.18 -9.73
C LEU A 18 -13.57 8.65 -9.66
N GLU A 19 -13.77 9.26 -8.52
CA GLU A 19 -13.46 10.65 -8.27
C GLU A 19 -12.28 10.76 -7.30
N VAL A 20 -11.32 11.60 -7.64
CA VAL A 20 -10.17 11.93 -6.79
C VAL A 20 -10.29 13.39 -6.37
N LEU A 21 -10.54 13.60 -5.09
CA LEU A 21 -10.54 14.92 -4.46
C LEU A 21 -9.16 15.16 -3.88
N ASP A 22 -8.36 15.96 -4.54
CA ASP A 22 -6.96 16.19 -4.19
C ASP A 22 -6.72 17.52 -3.47
N SER A 23 -7.69 18.44 -3.50
CA SER A 23 -7.60 19.78 -2.90
C SER A 23 -8.95 20.45 -2.76
N ASN A 24 -9.06 21.50 -1.93
CA ASN A 24 -10.32 22.20 -1.64
C ASN A 24 -11.47 21.24 -1.27
N ILE A 25 -11.21 20.30 -0.38
CA ILE A 25 -12.16 19.23 -0.05
C ILE A 25 -13.20 19.75 0.95
N SER A 26 -14.47 19.47 0.69
CA SER A 26 -15.62 19.86 1.53
C SER A 26 -15.49 19.38 2.99
N ALA A 27 -16.10 20.12 3.92
CA ALA A 27 -16.21 19.76 5.34
C ALA A 27 -16.93 18.43 5.58
N LYS A 28 -17.68 17.93 4.61
CA LYS A 28 -18.30 16.60 4.62
C LYS A 28 -17.26 15.47 4.83
N HIS A 29 -16.04 15.65 4.30
CA HIS A 29 -14.97 14.65 4.33
C HIS A 29 -13.96 14.95 5.44
N GLY A 30 -13.57 13.93 6.20
CA GLY A 30 -12.58 14.00 7.27
C GLY A 30 -11.73 12.75 7.36
N GLY A 31 -10.75 12.73 8.28
CA GLY A 31 -9.88 11.59 8.51
C GLY A 31 -8.82 11.42 7.41
N PHE A 32 -8.28 12.50 6.85
CA PHE A 32 -7.23 12.48 5.83
C PHE A 32 -6.40 13.76 5.85
N THR A 33 -5.17 13.69 5.38
CA THR A 33 -4.28 14.85 5.14
C THR A 33 -3.81 14.94 3.69
N GLY A 34 -3.98 13.86 2.89
CA GLY A 34 -3.56 13.79 1.49
C GLY A 34 -4.66 14.11 0.48
N GLY A 35 -5.74 13.38 0.48
CA GLY A 35 -6.86 13.49 -0.46
C GLY A 35 -7.90 12.41 -0.22
N VAL A 36 -8.99 12.45 -0.98
CA VAL A 36 -10.09 11.49 -0.90
C VAL A 36 -10.31 10.85 -2.26
N VAL A 37 -10.41 9.53 -2.29
CA VAL A 37 -10.81 8.77 -3.49
C VAL A 37 -12.20 8.19 -3.24
N GLN A 38 -13.15 8.55 -4.11
CA GLN A 38 -14.51 8.04 -4.07
C GLN A 38 -14.73 7.12 -5.27
N ALA A 39 -15.19 5.91 -4.98
CA ALA A 39 -15.52 4.92 -5.99
C ALA A 39 -16.99 4.56 -5.89
N GLU A 40 -17.73 4.62 -7.00
CA GLU A 40 -19.15 4.39 -7.02
C GLU A 40 -19.55 3.33 -8.04
N THR A 41 -20.47 2.46 -7.63
CA THR A 41 -21.26 1.63 -8.52
C THR A 41 -22.54 2.39 -8.90
N CYS A 42 -23.00 2.28 -10.14
CA CYS A 42 -24.17 3.00 -10.62
C CYS A 42 -25.34 2.09 -10.92
N ALA A 43 -26.54 2.59 -10.66
CA ALA A 43 -27.76 1.90 -11.06
C ALA A 43 -27.76 1.59 -12.57
N PRO A 44 -28.19 0.39 -12.97
CA PRO A 44 -28.25 -0.01 -14.37
C PRO A 44 -29.14 0.92 -15.19
N LYS A 45 -28.62 1.40 -16.33
CA LYS A 45 -29.37 2.20 -17.30
C LYS A 45 -29.85 1.35 -18.48
N SER A 46 -30.20 0.10 -18.25
CA SER A 46 -30.70 -0.83 -19.26
C SER A 46 -32.20 -0.65 -19.51
N GLU A 47 -32.69 -1.19 -20.63
CA GLU A 47 -34.14 -1.33 -20.86
C GLU A 47 -34.72 -2.28 -19.79
N ILE A 48 -35.94 -1.97 -19.31
CA ILE A 48 -36.61 -2.76 -18.28
C ILE A 48 -36.78 -4.19 -18.76
N GLY A 49 -36.42 -5.14 -17.90
CA GLY A 49 -36.52 -6.57 -18.14
C GLY A 49 -35.38 -7.16 -19.00
N LYS A 50 -34.44 -6.34 -19.46
CA LYS A 50 -33.24 -6.84 -20.16
C LYS A 50 -32.09 -7.01 -19.20
N VAL A 51 -31.45 -8.16 -19.28
CA VAL A 51 -30.24 -8.51 -18.54
C VAL A 51 -29.04 -8.30 -19.45
N HIS A 52 -28.03 -7.63 -18.93
CA HIS A 52 -26.76 -7.38 -19.60
C HIS A 52 -25.61 -7.88 -18.72
N GLY A 53 -24.52 -8.21 -19.36
CA GLY A 53 -23.34 -8.63 -18.62
C GLY A 53 -22.11 -8.77 -19.50
N SER A 54 -21.00 -9.10 -18.85
CA SER A 54 -19.79 -9.46 -19.54
C SER A 54 -19.01 -10.52 -18.76
N ILE A 55 -18.26 -11.32 -19.51
CA ILE A 55 -17.27 -12.26 -18.97
C ILE A 55 -15.94 -11.92 -19.64
N THR A 56 -14.92 -11.68 -18.84
CA THR A 56 -13.56 -11.37 -19.30
C THR A 56 -12.58 -12.42 -18.81
N TYR A 57 -11.68 -12.83 -19.67
CA TYR A 57 -10.51 -13.63 -19.34
C TYR A 57 -9.25 -12.87 -19.74
N ASP A 58 -8.27 -12.76 -18.85
CA ASP A 58 -6.96 -12.15 -19.10
C ASP A 58 -5.82 -13.14 -18.82
N TYR A 59 -4.74 -13.03 -19.60
CA TYR A 59 -3.58 -13.89 -19.50
C TYR A 59 -2.28 -13.15 -19.80
N THR A 60 -1.23 -13.46 -19.02
CA THR A 60 0.16 -13.10 -19.29
C THR A 60 1.10 -14.09 -18.62
N GLU A 61 2.28 -14.27 -19.16
CA GLU A 61 3.33 -15.13 -18.64
C GLU A 61 4.72 -14.52 -18.82
N SER A 62 5.70 -15.08 -18.12
CA SER A 62 7.07 -14.57 -18.13
C SER A 62 7.72 -14.57 -19.51
N ASP A 63 7.40 -15.55 -20.36
CA ASP A 63 7.95 -15.65 -21.72
C ASP A 63 7.50 -14.50 -22.63
N TRP A 64 6.42 -13.81 -22.23
CA TRP A 64 5.92 -12.62 -22.93
C TRP A 64 6.55 -11.33 -22.41
N ASN A 65 7.60 -11.44 -21.57
CA ASN A 65 8.29 -10.29 -20.98
C ASN A 65 9.74 -10.22 -21.45
N HIS A 66 10.22 -8.99 -21.54
CA HIS A 66 11.64 -8.73 -21.64
C HIS A 66 12.17 -8.20 -20.29
N TYR A 67 13.21 -8.84 -19.77
CA TYR A 67 13.82 -8.42 -18.50
C TYR A 67 15.05 -7.56 -18.77
N HIS A 68 15.15 -6.45 -18.04
CA HIS A 68 16.36 -5.65 -17.98
C HIS A 68 17.07 -5.90 -16.64
N LEU A 69 18.37 -5.99 -16.69
CA LEU A 69 19.23 -6.19 -15.54
C LEU A 69 20.25 -5.06 -15.46
N LYS A 70 20.59 -4.65 -14.24
CA LYS A 70 21.45 -3.49 -14.01
C LYS A 70 22.89 -3.75 -14.45
N THR A 71 23.41 -4.96 -14.19
CA THR A 71 24.78 -5.38 -14.49
C THR A 71 24.84 -6.82 -14.99
N ASP A 72 25.97 -7.21 -15.60
CA ASP A 72 26.19 -8.62 -15.98
C ASP A 72 26.24 -9.56 -14.77
N ALA A 73 26.67 -9.06 -13.60
CA ALA A 73 26.63 -9.83 -12.36
C ALA A 73 25.18 -10.11 -11.92
N ASP A 74 24.28 -9.12 -12.07
CA ASP A 74 22.85 -9.30 -11.79
C ASP A 74 22.23 -10.32 -12.74
N LYS A 75 22.74 -10.45 -13.97
CA LYS A 75 22.29 -11.45 -14.93
C LYS A 75 22.56 -12.87 -14.45
N GLY A 76 23.76 -13.14 -13.96
CA GLY A 76 24.08 -14.46 -13.38
C GLY A 76 23.23 -14.78 -12.16
N LEU A 77 22.98 -13.78 -11.28
CA LEU A 77 22.09 -13.92 -10.13
C LEU A 77 20.63 -14.13 -10.57
N PHE A 78 20.16 -13.44 -11.59
CA PHE A 78 18.81 -13.58 -12.13
C PHE A 78 18.63 -14.96 -12.78
N GLU A 79 19.57 -15.40 -13.61
CA GLU A 79 19.50 -16.71 -14.29
C GLU A 79 19.58 -17.88 -13.30
N GLY A 80 20.34 -17.71 -12.20
CA GLY A 80 20.48 -18.70 -11.12
C GLY A 80 19.48 -18.56 -9.98
N SER A 81 18.59 -17.56 -10.00
CA SER A 81 17.70 -17.22 -8.91
C SER A 81 16.27 -17.67 -9.23
N SER A 82 15.65 -18.27 -8.25
CA SER A 82 14.20 -18.53 -8.20
C SER A 82 13.49 -17.60 -7.20
N THR A 83 14.09 -16.44 -6.87
CA THR A 83 13.59 -15.57 -5.83
C THR A 83 12.35 -14.79 -6.25
N GLN A 84 11.47 -14.51 -5.28
CA GLN A 84 10.28 -13.67 -5.46
C GLN A 84 10.60 -12.29 -6.04
N SER A 85 11.73 -11.72 -5.68
CA SER A 85 12.15 -10.38 -6.11
C SER A 85 12.43 -10.28 -7.60
N ASN A 86 12.85 -11.37 -8.24
CA ASN A 86 13.20 -11.38 -9.66
C ASN A 86 12.09 -11.92 -10.56
N GLN A 87 11.14 -12.72 -10.04
CA GLN A 87 10.00 -13.32 -10.74
C GLN A 87 10.34 -13.74 -12.19
N LYS A 88 11.44 -14.48 -12.33
CA LYS A 88 11.98 -14.92 -13.61
C LYS A 88 10.95 -15.71 -14.42
N GLU A 89 10.19 -16.54 -13.71
CA GLU A 89 9.14 -17.37 -14.28
C GLU A 89 7.82 -17.09 -13.54
N TYR A 90 6.76 -16.87 -14.25
CA TYR A 90 5.41 -16.79 -13.72
C TYR A 90 4.34 -16.99 -14.78
N VAL A 91 3.17 -17.40 -14.34
CA VAL A 91 1.94 -17.39 -15.13
C VAL A 91 0.89 -16.60 -14.32
N ARG A 92 0.22 -15.66 -14.97
CA ARG A 92 -0.90 -14.91 -14.39
C ARG A 92 -2.11 -14.97 -15.28
N GLN A 93 -3.24 -15.32 -14.68
CA GLN A 93 -4.53 -15.38 -15.36
C GLN A 93 -5.64 -14.82 -14.50
N GLY A 94 -6.64 -14.24 -15.14
CA GLY A 94 -7.79 -13.67 -14.47
C GLY A 94 -9.07 -14.04 -15.19
N VAL A 95 -10.14 -14.22 -14.42
CA VAL A 95 -11.49 -14.29 -14.92
C VAL A 95 -12.36 -13.32 -14.13
N SER A 96 -13.18 -12.55 -14.83
CA SER A 96 -14.18 -11.69 -14.20
C SER A 96 -15.51 -11.78 -14.95
N ALA A 97 -16.59 -11.64 -14.20
CA ALA A 97 -17.94 -11.61 -14.74
C ALA A 97 -18.74 -10.52 -14.04
N ASN A 98 -19.52 -9.79 -14.79
CA ASN A 98 -20.54 -8.89 -14.24
C ASN A 98 -21.88 -9.14 -14.92
N ILE A 99 -22.95 -8.92 -14.18
CA ILE A 99 -24.32 -9.00 -14.68
C ILE A 99 -25.14 -7.89 -14.03
N PHE A 100 -25.97 -7.22 -14.78
CA PHE A 100 -26.80 -6.14 -14.28
C PHE A 100 -28.11 -6.05 -15.08
N ALA A 101 -29.15 -5.59 -14.40
CA ALA A 101 -30.45 -5.36 -15.03
C ALA A 101 -31.27 -4.30 -14.29
N LYS A 102 -32.09 -3.57 -15.04
CA LYS A 102 -33.23 -2.84 -14.52
C LYS A 102 -34.47 -3.74 -14.66
N LEU A 103 -34.93 -4.32 -13.53
CA LEU A 103 -36.04 -5.29 -13.55
C LEU A 103 -37.40 -4.62 -13.70
N SER A 104 -37.56 -3.42 -13.13
CA SER A 104 -38.75 -2.59 -13.19
C SER A 104 -38.38 -1.12 -13.00
N GLU A 105 -39.34 -0.22 -12.96
CA GLU A 105 -39.10 1.18 -12.57
C GLU A 105 -38.60 1.31 -11.13
N VAL A 106 -38.90 0.33 -10.29
CA VAL A 106 -38.57 0.33 -8.85
C VAL A 106 -37.27 -0.42 -8.56
N TYR A 107 -36.98 -1.50 -9.29
CA TYR A 107 -35.89 -2.42 -8.94
C TYR A 107 -34.84 -2.52 -10.03
N GLY A 108 -33.60 -2.41 -9.62
CA GLY A 108 -32.42 -2.72 -10.43
C GLY A 108 -31.39 -3.49 -9.60
N PHE A 109 -30.49 -4.20 -10.24
CA PHE A 109 -29.38 -4.83 -9.57
C PHE A 109 -28.13 -4.86 -10.43
N ASP A 110 -26.96 -4.91 -9.78
CA ASP A 110 -25.69 -5.35 -10.35
C ASP A 110 -25.11 -6.48 -9.48
N PHE A 111 -24.37 -7.36 -10.12
CA PHE A 111 -23.63 -8.42 -9.44
C PHE A 111 -22.33 -8.66 -10.19
N TYR A 112 -21.25 -8.93 -9.45
CA TYR A 112 -19.96 -9.26 -10.01
C TYR A 112 -19.25 -10.38 -9.27
N ALA A 113 -18.39 -11.09 -9.98
CA ALA A 113 -17.43 -12.01 -9.42
C ALA A 113 -16.13 -11.94 -10.23
N SER A 114 -14.99 -11.98 -9.56
CA SER A 114 -13.68 -12.05 -10.21
C SER A 114 -12.71 -12.92 -9.44
N GLN A 115 -11.83 -13.59 -10.15
CA GLN A 115 -10.70 -14.29 -9.57
C GLN A 115 -9.47 -14.05 -10.43
N ARG A 116 -8.37 -13.66 -9.79
CA ARG A 116 -7.05 -13.56 -10.40
C ARG A 116 -6.08 -14.49 -9.68
N LYS A 117 -5.38 -15.31 -10.44
CA LYS A 117 -4.39 -16.27 -9.95
C LYS A 117 -3.04 -16.00 -10.58
N SER A 118 -1.99 -16.06 -9.77
CA SER A 118 -0.60 -16.00 -10.22
C SER A 118 0.14 -17.22 -9.63
N ALA A 119 0.90 -17.93 -10.47
CA ALA A 119 1.79 -19.00 -10.07
C ALA A 119 3.24 -18.57 -10.37
N ILE A 120 4.12 -18.64 -9.37
CA ILE A 120 5.52 -18.26 -9.44
C ILE A 120 6.34 -19.44 -8.94
N PRO A 121 7.09 -20.14 -9.82
CA PRO A 121 7.94 -21.25 -9.39
C PRO A 121 9.15 -20.73 -8.59
N VAL A 122 9.41 -21.36 -7.46
CA VAL A 122 10.57 -21.10 -6.60
C VAL A 122 11.28 -22.38 -6.22
N GLU A 123 12.57 -22.32 -5.94
CA GLU A 123 13.31 -23.46 -5.42
C GLU A 123 13.08 -23.62 -3.92
N SER A 124 12.58 -24.77 -3.53
CA SER A 124 12.48 -25.14 -2.12
C SER A 124 13.79 -25.75 -1.63
N GLY A 125 14.21 -25.41 -0.40
CA GLY A 125 15.36 -25.99 0.28
C GLY A 125 15.11 -27.42 0.80
N LEU A 126 14.60 -28.32 0.00
CA LEU A 126 14.50 -29.76 0.29
C LEU A 126 15.81 -30.45 -0.09
N PRO A 127 16.04 -31.74 0.37
CA PRO A 127 17.29 -32.47 0.13
C PRO A 127 17.76 -32.55 -1.32
N ALA A 128 16.85 -32.33 -2.27
CA ALA A 128 17.13 -31.98 -3.64
C ALA A 128 16.31 -30.74 -3.98
N PRO A 129 16.86 -29.70 -4.61
CA PRO A 129 16.11 -28.52 -5.00
C PRO A 129 14.87 -28.97 -5.76
N LYS A 130 13.70 -28.72 -5.22
CA LYS A 130 12.43 -28.99 -5.85
C LYS A 130 11.75 -27.66 -6.17
N GLN A 131 11.40 -27.49 -7.41
CA GLN A 131 10.59 -26.37 -7.83
C GLN A 131 9.17 -26.51 -7.26
N ILE A 132 8.70 -25.49 -6.57
CA ILE A 132 7.37 -25.39 -5.99
C ILE A 132 6.74 -24.10 -6.49
N ASP A 133 5.49 -24.16 -6.90
CA ASP A 133 4.75 -22.96 -7.29
C ASP A 133 4.24 -22.21 -6.06
N GLN A 134 4.64 -20.94 -5.94
CA GLN A 134 3.99 -20.00 -5.05
C GLN A 134 2.72 -19.52 -5.73
N GLU A 135 1.59 -19.75 -5.10
CA GLU A 135 0.30 -19.32 -5.60
C GLU A 135 -0.18 -18.06 -4.87
N LYS A 136 -0.56 -17.04 -5.66
CA LYS A 136 -1.29 -15.87 -5.18
C LYS A 136 -2.66 -15.88 -5.84
N ARG A 137 -3.71 -15.82 -5.02
CA ARG A 137 -5.08 -15.83 -5.48
C ARG A 137 -5.86 -14.67 -4.87
N ASN A 138 -6.53 -13.89 -5.70
CA ASN A 138 -7.42 -12.83 -5.29
C ASN A 138 -8.81 -13.09 -5.87
N THR A 139 -9.79 -13.29 -5.00
CA THR A 139 -11.19 -13.53 -5.35
C THR A 139 -12.05 -12.41 -4.79
N ASN A 140 -12.89 -11.81 -5.62
CA ASN A 140 -13.82 -10.76 -5.22
C ASN A 140 -15.21 -11.10 -5.74
N VAL A 141 -16.20 -10.91 -4.86
CA VAL A 141 -17.63 -11.09 -5.19
C VAL A 141 -18.39 -9.94 -4.57
N GLY A 142 -19.35 -9.38 -5.28
CA GLY A 142 -20.20 -8.34 -4.72
C GLY A 142 -21.42 -8.05 -5.59
N GLY A 143 -22.28 -7.20 -5.08
CA GLY A 143 -23.47 -6.77 -5.80
C GLY A 143 -24.25 -5.71 -5.04
N THR A 144 -25.09 -5.02 -5.79
CA THR A 144 -25.93 -3.94 -5.29
C THR A 144 -27.36 -4.13 -5.77
N LEU A 145 -28.31 -4.02 -4.85
CA LEU A 145 -29.73 -3.89 -5.15
C LEU A 145 -30.10 -2.41 -5.07
N TYR A 146 -30.68 -1.89 -6.12
CA TYR A 146 -31.22 -0.52 -6.22
C TYR A 146 -32.73 -0.60 -6.10
N VAL A 147 -33.31 0.27 -5.25
CA VAL A 147 -34.71 0.31 -4.97
C VAL A 147 -35.20 1.76 -5.00
N ASP A 148 -35.97 2.13 -6.00
CA ASP A 148 -36.57 3.47 -6.18
C ASP A 148 -38.08 3.37 -6.03
N PRO A 149 -38.62 3.30 -4.78
CA PRO A 149 -40.05 3.05 -4.54
C PRO A 149 -40.94 4.21 -5.03
N ASN A 150 -40.39 5.41 -5.14
CA ASN A 150 -41.04 6.60 -5.65
C ASN A 150 -39.98 7.62 -6.13
N ALA A 151 -40.42 8.77 -6.67
CA ALA A 151 -39.55 9.81 -7.20
C ALA A 151 -38.70 10.53 -6.12
N ASP A 152 -39.08 10.41 -4.85
CA ASP A 152 -38.46 11.14 -3.75
C ASP A 152 -37.59 10.27 -2.86
N THR A 153 -37.60 8.96 -3.08
CA THR A 153 -36.83 8.01 -2.28
C THR A 153 -36.04 7.07 -3.17
N SER A 154 -34.73 7.00 -2.97
CA SER A 154 -33.89 5.99 -3.58
C SER A 154 -33.05 5.27 -2.51
N MET A 155 -32.87 3.97 -2.68
CA MET A 155 -32.14 3.12 -1.75
C MET A 155 -31.15 2.24 -2.50
N LYS A 156 -30.01 1.97 -1.85
CA LYS A 156 -29.01 0.99 -2.30
C LYS A 156 -28.70 0.05 -1.14
N PHE A 157 -28.69 -1.25 -1.41
CA PHE A 157 -28.26 -2.28 -0.46
C PHE A 157 -27.20 -3.11 -1.17
N GLY A 158 -26.01 -3.17 -0.62
CA GLY A 158 -24.94 -3.86 -1.31
C GLY A 158 -24.02 -4.62 -0.36
N PHE A 159 -23.21 -5.48 -0.98
CA PHE A 159 -22.16 -6.21 -0.31
C PHE A 159 -20.94 -6.35 -1.21
N ALA A 160 -19.75 -6.46 -0.59
CA ALA A 160 -18.51 -6.82 -1.25
C ALA A 160 -17.74 -7.79 -0.36
N LEU A 161 -17.29 -8.90 -0.95
CA LEU A 161 -16.47 -9.93 -0.31
C LEU A 161 -15.15 -10.00 -1.04
N GLY A 162 -14.04 -10.04 -0.31
CA GLY A 162 -12.71 -10.22 -0.84
C GLY A 162 -11.98 -11.34 -0.10
N ASP A 163 -11.23 -12.15 -0.85
CA ASP A 163 -10.35 -13.21 -0.34
C ASP A 163 -9.04 -13.17 -1.11
N LEU A 164 -7.99 -12.68 -0.44
CA LEU A 164 -6.63 -12.65 -0.97
C LEU A 164 -5.78 -13.66 -0.22
N GLU A 165 -5.34 -14.69 -0.93
CA GLU A 165 -4.43 -15.73 -0.44
C GLU A 165 -3.07 -15.58 -1.11
N ASP A 166 -2.01 -15.50 -0.33
CA ASP A 166 -0.62 -15.43 -0.78
C ASP A 166 0.18 -16.55 -0.12
N ASN A 167 0.42 -17.63 -0.87
CA ASN A 167 1.25 -18.74 -0.44
C ASN A 167 2.70 -18.47 -0.82
N THR A 168 3.59 -18.37 0.15
CA THR A 168 4.99 -18.03 -0.05
C THR A 168 5.93 -19.11 0.48
N TYR A 169 7.06 -19.24 -0.22
CA TYR A 169 8.19 -20.08 0.18
C TYR A 169 9.44 -19.21 0.13
N ALA A 170 10.27 -19.22 1.17
CA ALA A 170 11.55 -18.56 1.09
C ALA A 170 12.52 -19.41 0.26
N ASP A 171 13.23 -18.75 -0.67
CA ASP A 171 14.19 -19.38 -1.55
C ASP A 171 15.27 -20.12 -0.74
N LYS A 172 15.59 -21.36 -1.18
CA LYS A 172 16.62 -22.21 -0.57
C LYS A 172 16.46 -22.45 0.94
N ARG A 173 15.26 -22.20 1.47
CA ARG A 173 14.94 -22.38 2.89
C ARG A 173 14.02 -23.59 3.07
N ARG A 174 14.44 -24.54 3.89
CA ARG A 174 13.68 -25.76 4.19
C ARG A 174 12.52 -25.44 5.13
N ASN A 175 11.34 -26.07 4.93
CA ASN A 175 10.14 -25.90 5.78
C ASN A 175 9.70 -24.43 5.95
N SER A 176 9.78 -23.65 4.89
CA SER A 176 9.55 -22.20 4.91
C SER A 176 8.18 -21.75 4.40
N HIS A 177 7.25 -22.67 4.17
CA HIS A 177 5.92 -22.32 3.70
C HIS A 177 5.21 -21.40 4.69
N SER A 178 4.68 -20.32 4.18
CA SER A 178 3.83 -19.38 4.90
C SER A 178 2.67 -18.97 3.99
N SER A 179 1.47 -18.96 4.55
CA SER A 179 0.26 -18.47 3.90
C SER A 179 -0.17 -17.16 4.57
N THR A 180 -0.39 -16.13 3.78
CA THR A 180 -1.06 -14.91 4.24
C THR A 180 -2.44 -14.87 3.60
N ASN A 181 -3.46 -14.77 4.45
CA ASN A 181 -4.86 -14.73 4.02
C ASN A 181 -5.48 -13.40 4.50
N ASN A 182 -5.99 -12.60 3.57
CA ASN A 182 -6.72 -11.38 3.86
C ASN A 182 -8.17 -11.54 3.37
N GLN A 183 -9.08 -11.73 4.32
CA GLN A 183 -10.51 -11.83 4.07
C GLN A 183 -11.19 -10.52 4.45
N SER A 184 -12.01 -10.01 3.56
CA SER A 184 -12.79 -8.79 3.80
C SER A 184 -14.25 -8.99 3.43
N ALA A 185 -15.13 -8.41 4.23
CA ALA A 185 -16.56 -8.35 3.98
C ALA A 185 -17.04 -6.93 4.26
N LEU A 186 -17.77 -6.36 3.33
CA LEU A 186 -18.48 -5.08 3.47
C LEU A 186 -19.95 -5.31 3.17
N ILE A 187 -20.82 -4.81 4.03
CA ILE A 187 -22.27 -4.70 3.80
C ILE A 187 -22.61 -3.22 3.96
N PHE A 188 -23.37 -2.68 3.02
CA PHE A 188 -23.73 -1.28 3.09
C PHE A 188 -25.21 -1.05 2.71
N ALA A 189 -25.77 0.00 3.28
CA ALA A 189 -27.07 0.52 2.93
C ALA A 189 -26.99 2.05 2.80
N GLU A 190 -27.53 2.58 1.73
CA GLU A 190 -27.69 4.01 1.51
C GLU A 190 -29.14 4.30 1.20
N MET A 191 -29.69 5.37 1.80
CA MET A 191 -31.02 5.84 1.52
C MET A 191 -30.98 7.37 1.29
N GLN A 192 -31.49 7.81 0.17
CA GLN A 192 -31.66 9.22 -0.15
C GLN A 192 -33.14 9.56 -0.19
N GLN A 193 -33.53 10.63 0.49
CA GLN A 193 -34.89 11.10 0.57
C GLN A 193 -34.95 12.58 0.22
N LYS A 194 -35.78 12.95 -0.75
CA LYS A 194 -36.13 14.33 -1.01
C LYS A 194 -37.26 14.71 -0.04
N GLN A 195 -37.10 15.85 0.56
CA GLN A 195 -38.04 16.45 1.51
C GLN A 195 -38.40 17.86 1.00
N ASP A 196 -39.47 18.46 1.49
CA ASP A 196 -39.86 19.83 1.13
C ASP A 196 -38.76 20.86 1.44
N TRP A 197 -37.91 20.60 2.43
CA TRP A 197 -36.81 21.47 2.86
C TRP A 197 -35.47 21.17 2.20
N GLY A 198 -35.32 20.02 1.50
CA GLY A 198 -34.06 19.61 0.90
C GLY A 198 -33.92 18.10 0.72
N GLN A 199 -32.70 17.59 0.77
CA GLN A 199 -32.36 16.18 0.62
C GLN A 199 -31.68 15.65 1.87
N LEU A 200 -32.10 14.48 2.32
CA LEU A 200 -31.50 13.73 3.40
C LEU A 200 -30.89 12.44 2.87
N THR A 201 -29.64 12.14 3.27
CA THR A 201 -28.95 10.91 2.90
C THR A 201 -28.47 10.19 4.14
N HIS A 202 -28.85 8.93 4.28
CA HIS A 202 -28.37 8.01 5.31
C HIS A 202 -27.42 7.01 4.69
N LYS A 203 -26.29 6.75 5.36
CA LYS A 203 -25.30 5.72 4.96
C LYS A 203 -24.99 4.86 6.18
N LEU A 204 -25.13 3.57 6.03
CA LEU A 204 -24.76 2.58 7.05
C LEU A 204 -23.82 1.56 6.42
N ASN A 205 -22.66 1.36 7.03
CA ASN A 205 -21.70 0.35 6.58
C ASN A 205 -21.32 -0.54 7.76
N TYR A 206 -21.19 -1.83 7.49
CA TYR A 206 -20.53 -2.80 8.34
C TYR A 206 -19.41 -3.44 7.57
N GLN A 207 -18.20 -3.38 8.11
CA GLN A 207 -17.00 -3.96 7.50
C GLN A 207 -16.36 -4.93 8.48
N LYS A 208 -15.91 -6.08 7.96
CA LYS A 208 -15.08 -7.02 8.71
C LYS A 208 -13.85 -7.35 7.87
N ILE A 209 -12.68 -7.26 8.49
CA ILE A 209 -11.40 -7.64 7.89
C ILE A 209 -10.73 -8.65 8.82
N ASN A 210 -10.22 -9.71 8.23
CA ASN A 210 -9.38 -10.69 8.89
C ASN A 210 -8.10 -10.85 8.07
N ASN A 211 -6.95 -10.54 8.68
CA ASN A 211 -5.64 -10.69 8.06
C ASN A 211 -4.83 -11.68 8.90
N ALA A 212 -4.74 -12.91 8.41
CA ALA A 212 -4.04 -13.99 9.07
C ALA A 212 -2.76 -14.34 8.32
N ARG A 213 -1.71 -14.65 9.05
CA ARG A 213 -0.49 -15.29 8.54
C ARG A 213 -0.24 -16.56 9.32
N GLU A 214 -0.09 -17.65 8.59
CA GLU A 214 0.17 -18.97 9.12
C GLU A 214 1.42 -19.56 8.48
N SER A 215 2.25 -20.21 9.28
CA SER A 215 3.49 -20.85 8.85
C SER A 215 3.51 -22.32 9.26
N THR A 216 4.15 -23.17 8.47
CA THR A 216 4.29 -24.60 8.78
C THR A 216 5.25 -24.90 9.92
N SER A 217 6.06 -23.93 10.33
CA SER A 217 7.04 -24.05 11.40
C SER A 217 6.84 -22.99 12.47
N ASP A 218 7.04 -23.36 13.72
CA ASP A 218 7.05 -22.49 14.90
C ASP A 218 8.41 -21.84 15.17
N ARG A 219 9.37 -22.04 14.28
CA ARG A 219 10.73 -21.53 14.44
C ARG A 219 11.41 -21.18 13.14
N GLY A 220 12.38 -20.26 13.23
CA GLY A 220 13.31 -19.90 12.18
C GLY A 220 14.75 -20.14 12.61
N ILE A 221 15.49 -20.97 11.87
CA ILE A 221 16.87 -21.36 12.20
C ILE A 221 17.78 -20.92 11.06
N ASN A 222 18.86 -20.23 11.41
CA ASN A 222 19.90 -19.81 10.47
C ASN A 222 21.22 -20.52 10.83
N TRP A 223 21.46 -21.66 10.20
CA TRP A 223 22.69 -22.42 10.32
C TRP A 223 23.83 -21.71 9.58
N MET A 224 24.98 -21.56 10.26
CA MET A 224 26.15 -20.92 9.65
C MET A 224 26.86 -21.79 8.63
N TYR A 225 26.72 -23.11 8.77
CA TYR A 225 27.48 -24.07 7.99
C TYR A 225 26.54 -25.02 7.26
N ALA A 226 26.58 -24.94 5.94
CA ALA A 226 25.88 -25.84 5.04
C ALA A 226 26.76 -27.07 4.77
N ALA A 227 26.87 -27.97 5.74
CA ALA A 227 27.64 -29.21 5.58
C ALA A 227 26.87 -30.38 6.15
N GLY A 228 27.18 -31.59 5.70
CA GLY A 228 26.57 -32.83 6.20
C GLY A 228 25.04 -32.81 6.02
N SER A 229 24.29 -32.97 7.09
CA SER A 229 22.83 -33.01 7.11
C SER A 229 22.18 -31.64 6.79
N LYS A 230 22.96 -30.55 6.76
CA LYS A 230 22.52 -29.19 6.53
C LYS A 230 22.90 -28.66 5.12
N ASP A 231 23.36 -29.53 4.24
CA ASP A 231 23.74 -29.15 2.86
C ASP A 231 22.57 -29.36 1.88
N TRP A 232 21.58 -28.44 1.89
CA TRP A 232 20.44 -28.50 0.96
C TRP A 232 20.34 -27.33 -0.02
N ALA A 233 21.22 -26.33 0.06
CA ALA A 233 21.09 -25.13 -0.73
C ALA A 233 22.34 -24.74 -1.51
N ASN A 234 23.40 -25.54 -1.47
CA ASN A 234 24.69 -25.24 -2.10
C ASN A 234 25.20 -23.82 -1.77
N THR A 235 25.05 -23.42 -0.51
CA THR A 235 25.45 -22.12 0.02
C THR A 235 26.25 -22.31 1.30
N GLU A 236 27.03 -21.30 1.70
CA GLU A 236 27.79 -21.36 2.97
C GLU A 236 26.89 -21.40 4.20
N LYS A 237 25.72 -20.80 4.12
CA LYS A 237 24.71 -20.72 5.18
C LYS A 237 23.41 -21.31 4.69
N VAL A 238 22.69 -22.00 5.56
CA VAL A 238 21.37 -22.55 5.22
C VAL A 238 20.34 -22.17 6.27
N TRP A 239 19.12 -22.00 5.78
CA TRP A 239 18.00 -21.56 6.59
C TRP A 239 16.91 -22.63 6.62
N GLU A 240 16.26 -22.73 7.77
CA GLU A 240 15.20 -23.69 8.02
C GLU A 240 14.05 -23.05 8.77
N GLY A 241 12.82 -23.51 8.51
CA GLY A 241 11.63 -23.10 9.20
C GLY A 241 11.04 -21.77 8.72
N ALA A 242 10.15 -21.20 9.49
CA ALA A 242 9.41 -19.99 9.14
C ALA A 242 10.28 -18.72 9.19
N THR A 243 9.86 -17.70 8.46
CA THR A 243 10.49 -16.37 8.49
C THR A 243 9.90 -15.46 9.55
N SER A 244 8.68 -15.76 10.01
CA SER A 244 7.90 -14.89 10.90
C SER A 244 6.89 -15.69 11.71
N ALA A 245 6.46 -15.14 12.85
CA ALA A 245 5.43 -15.71 13.70
C ALA A 245 4.06 -15.74 13.01
N ASP A 246 3.21 -16.67 13.41
CA ASP A 246 1.80 -16.68 13.04
C ASP A 246 1.07 -15.58 13.78
N ILE A 247 0.30 -14.81 13.03
CA ILE A 247 -0.50 -13.69 13.56
C ILE A 247 -1.88 -13.68 12.92
N ASP A 248 -2.84 -13.19 13.69
CA ASP A 248 -4.21 -12.96 13.28
C ASP A 248 -4.60 -11.53 13.69
N LEU A 249 -4.97 -10.70 12.73
CA LEU A 249 -5.44 -9.34 12.93
C LEU A 249 -6.89 -9.27 12.46
N LYS A 250 -7.81 -9.07 13.37
CA LYS A 250 -9.24 -8.94 13.11
C LYS A 250 -9.69 -7.51 13.37
N GLN A 251 -10.47 -6.98 12.46
CA GLN A 251 -11.12 -5.68 12.61
C GLN A 251 -12.58 -5.81 12.21
N SER A 252 -13.48 -5.32 13.06
CA SER A 252 -14.90 -5.15 12.76
C SER A 252 -15.24 -3.67 12.92
N SER A 253 -15.83 -3.07 11.90
CA SER A 253 -16.12 -1.64 11.88
C SER A 253 -17.60 -1.42 11.55
N VAL A 254 -18.23 -0.50 12.25
CA VAL A 254 -19.58 0.02 11.94
C VAL A 254 -19.46 1.51 11.70
N SER A 255 -19.99 1.99 10.59
CA SER A 255 -20.09 3.43 10.35
C SER A 255 -21.50 3.85 9.98
N TYR A 256 -21.93 4.96 10.52
CA TYR A 256 -23.17 5.62 10.15
C TYR A 256 -22.91 7.06 9.78
N GLY A 257 -23.47 7.48 8.64
CA GLY A 257 -23.41 8.86 8.14
C GLY A 257 -24.81 9.40 7.88
N LEU A 258 -25.02 10.63 8.25
CA LEU A 258 -26.23 11.41 7.96
C LEU A 258 -25.81 12.72 7.30
N ASP A 259 -26.28 12.96 6.09
CA ASP A 259 -26.06 14.19 5.36
C ASP A 259 -27.38 14.85 5.01
N ALA A 260 -27.54 16.13 5.33
CA ALA A 260 -28.68 16.97 4.97
C ALA A 260 -28.20 18.11 4.07
N VAL A 261 -28.79 18.24 2.89
CA VAL A 261 -28.57 19.35 1.97
C VAL A 261 -29.87 20.12 1.83
N PHE A 262 -29.86 21.36 2.34
CA PHE A 262 -31.06 22.19 2.35
C PHE A 262 -31.31 22.81 0.97
N ASN A 263 -32.57 23.11 0.67
CA ASN A 263 -32.92 23.86 -0.55
C ASN A 263 -32.26 25.22 -0.56
N ASN A 264 -31.92 25.71 -1.74
CA ASN A 264 -31.37 27.04 -1.90
C ASN A 264 -32.34 28.10 -1.37
N PHE A 265 -31.81 29.06 -0.66
CA PHE A 265 -32.54 30.23 -0.21
C PHE A 265 -31.78 31.52 -0.53
N LYS A 266 -32.49 32.61 -0.66
CA LYS A 266 -31.89 33.93 -0.92
C LYS A 266 -31.78 34.71 0.38
N PHE A 267 -30.59 35.28 0.59
CA PHE A 267 -30.37 36.28 1.62
C PHE A 267 -29.67 37.48 0.99
N ALA A 268 -30.33 38.63 1.01
CA ALA A 268 -29.96 39.82 0.22
C ALA A 268 -29.79 39.48 -1.28
N ASP A 269 -28.62 39.69 -1.85
CA ASP A 269 -28.31 39.45 -3.26
C ASP A 269 -27.56 38.13 -3.47
N THR A 270 -27.49 37.25 -2.47
CA THR A 270 -26.79 35.97 -2.50
C THR A 270 -27.75 34.79 -2.43
N ASP A 271 -27.44 33.71 -3.16
CA ASP A 271 -28.07 32.41 -3.02
C ASP A 271 -27.22 31.54 -2.13
N HIS A 272 -27.81 30.91 -1.13
CA HIS A 272 -27.17 30.05 -0.12
C HIS A 272 -27.69 28.63 -0.23
N GLN A 273 -26.78 27.66 -0.13
CA GLN A 273 -27.11 26.25 0.02
C GLN A 273 -26.34 25.69 1.22
N ILE A 274 -27.06 25.53 2.32
CA ILE A 274 -26.50 24.96 3.55
C ILE A 274 -26.49 23.44 3.42
N SER A 275 -25.42 22.82 3.87
CA SER A 275 -25.33 21.38 4.13
C SER A 275 -24.78 21.13 5.53
N ALA A 276 -25.30 20.10 6.19
CA ALA A 276 -24.87 19.69 7.52
C ALA A 276 -24.90 18.17 7.60
N GLY A 277 -24.05 17.62 8.44
CA GLY A 277 -24.05 16.18 8.61
C GLY A 277 -23.33 15.72 9.87
N PHE A 278 -23.55 14.45 10.14
CA PHE A 278 -23.00 13.73 11.28
C PHE A 278 -22.41 12.42 10.78
N THR A 279 -21.25 12.04 11.30
CA THR A 279 -20.68 10.72 11.08
C THR A 279 -20.29 10.10 12.41
N TYR A 280 -20.55 8.81 12.56
CA TYR A 280 -20.09 8.01 13.68
C TYR A 280 -19.41 6.77 13.15
N HIS A 281 -18.27 6.42 13.74
CA HIS A 281 -17.48 5.25 13.38
C HIS A 281 -17.05 4.53 14.65
N TYR A 282 -17.16 3.21 14.64
CA TYR A 282 -16.75 2.31 15.70
C TYR A 282 -15.89 1.22 15.12
N ASP A 283 -14.71 1.01 15.71
CA ASP A 283 -13.77 -0.07 15.41
C ASP A 283 -13.58 -0.97 16.62
N ASP A 284 -13.71 -2.28 16.39
CA ASP A 284 -13.27 -3.34 17.31
C ASP A 284 -12.11 -4.05 16.64
N VAL A 285 -10.93 -3.96 17.24
CA VAL A 285 -9.66 -4.47 16.67
C VAL A 285 -9.04 -5.45 17.62
N GLN A 286 -8.67 -6.63 17.11
CA GLN A 286 -7.96 -7.67 17.84
C GLN A 286 -6.70 -8.05 17.06
N TRP A 287 -5.57 -8.05 17.77
CA TRP A 287 -4.32 -8.64 17.31
C TRP A 287 -4.00 -9.87 18.16
N GLU A 288 -3.56 -10.96 17.51
CA GLU A 288 -3.24 -12.21 18.18
C GLU A 288 -2.00 -12.86 17.54
N ARG A 289 -1.04 -13.27 18.37
CA ARG A 289 -0.03 -14.25 18.01
C ARG A 289 -0.50 -15.61 18.49
N THR A 290 -0.87 -16.48 17.55
CA THR A 290 -1.63 -17.70 17.85
C THR A 290 -0.80 -18.80 18.51
N LYS A 291 0.53 -18.77 18.32
CA LYS A 291 1.49 -19.72 18.93
C LYS A 291 2.84 -19.05 19.17
N ASP A 292 3.64 -19.62 20.07
CA ASP A 292 5.02 -19.21 20.28
C ASP A 292 5.81 -19.37 18.98
N PHE A 293 6.73 -18.43 18.74
CA PHE A 293 7.63 -18.46 17.61
C PHE A 293 9.06 -18.18 18.07
N SER A 294 10.03 -19.00 17.63
CA SER A 294 11.41 -18.86 18.05
C SER A 294 12.34 -18.59 16.87
N THR A 295 13.39 -17.79 17.08
CA THR A 295 14.41 -17.55 16.07
C THR A 295 15.81 -17.83 16.62
N PHE A 296 16.64 -18.48 15.79
CA PHE A 296 18.00 -18.86 16.13
C PHE A 296 18.94 -18.44 15.00
N TYR A 297 19.93 -17.62 15.32
CA TYR A 297 20.90 -17.09 14.37
C TYR A 297 22.31 -17.46 14.77
N GLY A 298 23.14 -17.91 13.82
CA GLY A 298 24.50 -18.35 14.07
C GLY A 298 25.43 -17.19 14.48
N VAL A 299 25.57 -16.18 13.63
CA VAL A 299 26.37 -14.96 13.90
C VAL A 299 25.70 -13.78 13.21
N THR A 300 25.49 -12.70 13.96
CA THR A 300 25.25 -11.39 13.41
C THR A 300 26.57 -10.62 13.34
N SER A 301 26.78 -9.81 12.32
CA SER A 301 28.01 -9.07 12.02
C SER A 301 28.62 -8.43 13.29
N GLY A 302 29.79 -8.92 13.69
CA GLY A 302 30.60 -8.34 14.76
C GLY A 302 30.21 -8.68 16.19
N LYS A 303 29.20 -9.53 16.44
CA LYS A 303 28.63 -9.76 17.79
C LYS A 303 28.67 -11.23 18.22
N THR A 304 28.28 -11.46 19.48
CA THR A 304 28.36 -12.73 20.20
C THR A 304 27.94 -13.93 19.33
N GLN A 305 28.84 -14.85 19.14
CA GLN A 305 28.58 -16.10 18.44
C GLN A 305 27.51 -16.91 19.21
N ASN A 306 26.39 -17.16 18.56
CA ASN A 306 25.28 -17.95 19.11
C ASN A 306 25.34 -19.42 18.69
N LEU A 307 26.25 -19.76 17.77
CA LEU A 307 26.51 -21.10 17.28
C LEU A 307 27.84 -21.59 17.80
N PHE A 308 27.87 -22.79 18.38
CA PHE A 308 29.01 -23.32 19.06
C PHE A 308 29.37 -24.72 18.54
N ASP A 309 30.67 -25.04 18.61
CA ASP A 309 31.25 -26.32 18.28
C ASP A 309 30.90 -27.36 19.39
N LEU A 310 30.47 -28.55 18.99
CA LEU A 310 30.22 -29.68 19.89
C LEU A 310 31.47 -30.25 20.50
N LYS A 311 32.63 -30.10 19.83
CA LYS A 311 33.92 -30.66 20.28
C LYS A 311 33.87 -32.16 20.57
N GLY A 312 33.18 -32.94 19.73
CA GLY A 312 33.02 -34.37 19.87
C GLY A 312 31.99 -34.81 20.91
N GLN A 313 31.24 -33.90 21.52
CA GLN A 313 30.10 -34.24 22.39
C GLN A 313 28.85 -34.56 21.56
N GLN A 314 27.88 -35.23 22.17
CA GLN A 314 26.64 -35.61 21.49
C GLN A 314 25.54 -34.60 21.77
N CYS A 315 24.62 -34.48 20.81
CA CYS A 315 23.38 -33.76 20.99
C CYS A 315 22.42 -34.51 21.91
N GLN A 316 21.53 -33.77 22.56
CA GLN A 316 20.36 -34.41 23.17
C GLN A 316 19.51 -35.08 22.09
N ILE A 317 18.85 -36.17 22.46
CA ILE A 317 17.95 -36.89 21.53
C ILE A 317 16.84 -35.95 21.06
N ASN A 318 16.70 -35.81 19.72
CA ASN A 318 15.71 -34.95 19.09
C ASN A 318 15.86 -33.43 19.33
N ASP A 319 17.05 -32.95 19.74
CA ASP A 319 17.28 -31.49 19.77
C ASP A 319 17.39 -30.94 18.34
N PRO A 320 16.39 -30.16 17.86
CA PRO A 320 16.41 -29.60 16.50
C PRO A 320 17.44 -28.49 16.32
N LEU A 321 18.06 -28.02 17.42
CA LEU A 321 19.02 -26.92 17.47
C LEU A 321 20.47 -27.44 17.68
N CYS A 322 20.66 -28.72 17.49
CA CYS A 322 21.95 -29.40 17.58
C CYS A 322 22.14 -30.34 16.37
N ASP A 323 23.35 -30.39 15.80
CA ASP A 323 23.70 -31.24 14.66
C ASP A 323 25.10 -31.83 14.84
N GLU A 324 25.20 -33.16 14.98
CA GLU A 324 26.45 -33.88 15.15
C GLU A 324 27.21 -34.12 13.83
N ASN A 325 26.51 -34.02 12.69
CA ASN A 325 27.01 -34.45 11.39
C ASN A 325 27.66 -33.32 10.58
N THR A 326 27.84 -32.15 11.16
CA THR A 326 28.42 -31.00 10.47
C THR A 326 29.89 -30.86 10.83
N THR A 327 30.79 -31.05 9.86
CA THR A 327 32.18 -30.62 9.98
C THR A 327 32.37 -29.42 9.04
N ALA A 328 32.58 -28.23 9.60
CA ALA A 328 32.74 -27.02 8.85
C ALA A 328 34.03 -26.28 9.20
N VAL A 329 34.64 -25.65 8.19
CA VAL A 329 35.81 -24.80 8.38
C VAL A 329 35.38 -23.35 8.22
N PHE A 330 35.51 -22.58 9.29
CA PHE A 330 35.17 -21.16 9.32
C PHE A 330 36.43 -20.30 9.36
N LEU A 331 36.43 -19.23 8.54
CA LEU A 331 37.52 -18.26 8.57
C LEU A 331 37.14 -17.10 9.53
N ASN A 332 37.45 -17.24 10.79
CA ASN A 332 37.35 -16.16 11.76
C ASN A 332 38.61 -15.29 11.70
N ASN A 333 38.48 -14.03 11.26
CA ASN A 333 39.61 -13.12 11.05
C ASN A 333 40.77 -13.74 10.25
N LYS A 334 40.47 -14.48 9.18
CA LYS A 334 41.42 -15.24 8.36
C LYS A 334 42.08 -16.46 9.02
N VAL A 335 41.65 -16.85 10.22
CA VAL A 335 42.13 -18.06 10.87
C VAL A 335 41.11 -19.18 10.64
N PRO A 336 41.50 -20.30 10.02
CA PRO A 336 40.61 -21.45 9.87
C PRO A 336 40.26 -22.02 11.23
N THR A 337 38.97 -22.07 11.55
CA THR A 337 38.43 -22.75 12.75
C THR A 337 37.57 -23.90 12.28
N VAL A 338 37.84 -25.09 12.72
CA VAL A 338 37.10 -26.32 12.41
C VAL A 338 36.03 -26.50 13.47
N PHE A 339 34.80 -26.65 13.05
CA PHE A 339 33.68 -27.06 13.93
C PHE A 339 33.40 -28.54 13.74
N ASP A 340 33.32 -29.28 14.82
CA ASP A 340 32.94 -30.69 14.87
C ASP A 340 31.53 -30.80 15.47
N GLY A 341 30.51 -30.74 14.58
CA GLY A 341 29.15 -30.52 14.96
C GLY A 341 28.85 -29.04 15.27
N GLN A 342 27.58 -28.70 15.44
CA GLN A 342 27.15 -27.35 15.78
C GLN A 342 25.87 -27.35 16.62
N TYR A 343 25.75 -26.39 17.54
CA TYR A 343 24.53 -26.18 18.33
C TYR A 343 24.33 -24.72 18.70
N PHE A 344 23.07 -24.34 18.95
CA PHE A 344 22.74 -22.98 19.38
C PHE A 344 22.68 -22.87 20.91
N LYS A 345 23.17 -21.76 21.44
CA LYS A 345 23.07 -21.36 22.84
C LYS A 345 22.10 -20.24 23.12
N LYS A 346 21.80 -19.45 22.13
CA LYS A 346 20.93 -18.26 22.26
C LYS A 346 19.94 -18.18 21.12
N GLY A 347 18.78 -17.58 21.40
CA GLY A 347 17.74 -17.30 20.47
C GLY A 347 16.76 -16.29 21.04
N ASN A 348 15.73 -16.00 20.28
CA ASN A 348 14.61 -15.16 20.72
C ASN A 348 13.34 -16.00 20.69
N VAL A 349 12.46 -15.79 21.65
CA VAL A 349 11.10 -16.34 21.66
C VAL A 349 10.09 -15.22 21.67
N TYR A 350 9.13 -15.32 20.79
CA TYR A 350 7.97 -14.45 20.67
C TYR A 350 6.75 -15.24 21.13
N LYS A 351 6.26 -14.96 22.35
CA LYS A 351 5.18 -15.73 22.98
C LYS A 351 3.85 -15.49 22.31
N ALA A 352 2.98 -16.51 22.32
CA ALA A 352 1.58 -16.37 22.02
C ALA A 352 0.92 -15.35 22.96
N GLY A 353 -0.04 -14.60 22.44
CA GLY A 353 -0.76 -13.59 23.19
C GLY A 353 -1.66 -12.76 22.31
N SER A 354 -2.59 -12.04 22.92
CA SER A 354 -3.57 -11.24 22.20
C SER A 354 -3.79 -9.89 22.87
N PHE A 355 -4.06 -8.87 22.06
CA PHE A 355 -4.45 -7.53 22.47
C PHE A 355 -5.68 -7.13 21.68
N ALA A 356 -6.61 -6.42 22.34
CA ALA A 356 -7.82 -5.91 21.71
C ALA A 356 -8.04 -4.46 22.11
N GLY A 357 -8.65 -3.68 21.22
CA GLY A 357 -9.03 -2.29 21.45
C GLY A 357 -10.36 -1.97 20.76
N GLN A 358 -11.11 -1.08 21.39
CA GLN A 358 -12.35 -0.55 20.86
C GLN A 358 -12.21 0.96 20.75
N TYR A 359 -12.58 1.54 19.61
CA TYR A 359 -12.33 2.95 19.30
C TYR A 359 -13.58 3.59 18.71
N HIS A 360 -14.00 4.70 19.31
CA HIS A 360 -15.14 5.49 18.87
C HIS A 360 -14.66 6.80 18.24
N GLN A 361 -15.28 7.16 17.13
CA GLN A 361 -15.05 8.41 16.45
C GLN A 361 -16.39 9.03 16.10
N ALA A 362 -16.51 10.34 16.25
CA ALA A 362 -17.70 11.07 15.86
C ALA A 362 -17.33 12.38 15.20
N ALA A 363 -18.08 12.80 14.21
CA ALA A 363 -17.86 14.08 13.59
C ALA A 363 -19.15 14.78 13.20
N LEU A 364 -19.12 16.11 13.27
CA LEU A 364 -20.17 17.00 12.81
C LEU A 364 -19.58 17.97 11.79
N TYR A 365 -20.34 18.29 10.74
CA TYR A 365 -19.97 19.37 9.84
C TYR A 365 -21.13 20.28 9.50
N LEU A 366 -20.80 21.51 9.18
CA LEU A 366 -21.69 22.53 8.64
C LEU A 366 -20.94 23.25 7.50
N GLU A 367 -21.59 23.42 6.36
CA GLU A 367 -21.02 24.08 5.19
C GLU A 367 -22.07 24.89 4.47
N ASP A 368 -21.75 26.11 4.04
CA ASP A 368 -22.58 26.96 3.23
C ASP A 368 -21.91 27.23 1.87
N ASN A 369 -22.58 26.90 0.79
CA ASN A 369 -22.23 27.23 -0.57
C ASN A 369 -22.97 28.51 -0.97
N ILE A 370 -22.24 29.60 -1.15
CA ILE A 370 -22.74 30.95 -1.40
C ILE A 370 -22.50 31.29 -2.87
N HIS A 371 -23.55 31.63 -3.58
CA HIS A 371 -23.46 32.08 -4.95
C HIS A 371 -23.86 33.58 -5.05
N TRP A 372 -22.95 34.39 -5.57
CA TRP A 372 -23.19 35.81 -5.82
C TRP A 372 -22.68 36.22 -7.20
N ASN A 373 -23.60 36.43 -8.13
CA ASN A 373 -23.26 36.75 -9.52
C ASN A 373 -22.27 35.72 -10.13
N ASN A 374 -21.04 36.17 -10.38
CA ASN A 374 -19.96 35.35 -10.95
C ASN A 374 -19.02 34.73 -9.89
N LEU A 375 -19.37 34.87 -8.65
CA LEU A 375 -18.55 34.40 -7.50
C LEU A 375 -19.27 33.28 -6.77
N ASN A 376 -18.55 32.19 -6.54
CA ASN A 376 -18.98 31.11 -5.65
C ASN A 376 -18.01 31.03 -4.47
N ALA A 377 -18.53 31.03 -3.26
CA ALA A 377 -17.77 30.83 -2.06
C ALA A 377 -18.30 29.62 -1.30
N ARG A 378 -17.43 28.84 -0.70
CA ARG A 378 -17.79 27.76 0.20
C ARG A 378 -17.11 28.01 1.52
N LEU A 379 -17.90 28.03 2.60
CA LEU A 379 -17.44 28.19 3.96
C LEU A 379 -17.97 27.05 4.80
N GLY A 380 -17.10 26.35 5.47
CA GLY A 380 -17.46 25.20 6.28
C GLY A 380 -16.58 25.01 7.49
N VAL A 381 -17.06 24.24 8.42
CA VAL A 381 -16.32 23.76 9.57
C VAL A 381 -16.70 22.31 9.87
N ARG A 382 -15.72 21.52 10.25
CA ARG A 382 -15.89 20.17 10.74
C ARG A 382 -15.29 20.06 12.13
N ALA A 383 -15.99 19.38 13.03
CA ALA A 383 -15.52 19.01 14.35
C ALA A 383 -15.40 17.49 14.42
N ASP A 384 -14.21 16.97 14.66
CA ASP A 384 -13.91 15.54 14.76
C ASP A 384 -13.51 15.19 16.19
N TYR A 385 -14.17 14.23 16.81
CA TYR A 385 -13.78 13.63 18.08
C TYR A 385 -13.14 12.27 17.84
N ASP A 386 -11.99 12.04 18.44
CA ASP A 386 -11.19 10.83 18.39
C ASP A 386 -10.93 10.32 19.82
N GLU A 387 -11.46 9.14 20.14
CA GLU A 387 -11.27 8.53 21.46
C GLU A 387 -9.85 7.97 21.64
N SER A 388 -9.19 7.51 20.58
CA SER A 388 -7.85 6.90 20.68
C SER A 388 -6.79 7.86 21.24
N ASN A 389 -6.93 9.15 20.93
CA ASN A 389 -6.09 10.23 21.44
C ASN A 389 -6.86 11.18 22.40
N ASN A 390 -8.15 10.95 22.58
CA ASN A 390 -9.06 11.84 23.34
C ASN A 390 -9.03 13.30 22.86
N ASN A 391 -8.99 13.49 21.53
CA ASN A 391 -8.88 14.79 20.91
C ASN A 391 -10.21 15.25 20.30
N LEU A 392 -10.51 16.54 20.45
CA LEU A 392 -11.58 17.23 19.72
C LEU A 392 -10.93 18.26 18.78
N ASN A 393 -11.05 18.03 17.49
CA ASN A 393 -10.37 18.77 16.44
C ASN A 393 -11.35 19.62 15.63
N PHE A 394 -11.00 20.87 15.32
CA PHE A 394 -11.80 21.77 14.48
C PHE A 394 -11.08 22.05 13.15
N ALA A 395 -11.72 21.71 12.06
CA ALA A 395 -11.20 21.78 10.72
C ALA A 395 -11.98 22.80 9.86
N PRO A 396 -11.56 24.07 9.81
CA PRO A 396 -12.14 25.05 8.92
C PRO A 396 -11.87 24.70 7.44
N ARG A 397 -12.86 25.01 6.59
CA ARG A 397 -12.82 24.79 5.14
C ARG A 397 -13.30 26.07 4.46
N SER A 398 -12.52 26.59 3.55
CA SER A 398 -12.92 27.75 2.76
C SER A 398 -12.40 27.67 1.34
N SER A 399 -13.24 28.00 0.39
CA SER A 399 -12.82 28.20 -0.99
C SER A 399 -13.67 29.28 -1.67
N ILE A 400 -13.08 29.93 -2.65
CA ILE A 400 -13.73 30.93 -3.46
C ILE A 400 -13.38 30.68 -4.92
N SER A 401 -14.36 30.73 -5.82
CA SER A 401 -14.14 30.70 -7.26
C SER A 401 -14.86 31.86 -7.95
N TYR A 402 -14.14 32.48 -8.87
CA TYR A 402 -14.59 33.64 -9.63
C TYR A 402 -14.59 33.33 -11.11
N GLN A 403 -15.73 33.58 -11.77
CA GLN A 403 -15.93 33.41 -13.22
C GLN A 403 -16.14 34.79 -13.88
N PRO A 404 -15.07 35.47 -14.30
CA PRO A 404 -15.21 36.83 -14.88
C PRO A 404 -16.07 36.87 -16.15
N PHE A 405 -16.23 35.75 -16.86
CA PHE A 405 -17.00 35.61 -18.07
C PHE A 405 -18.12 34.59 -17.87
N SER A 406 -19.30 34.86 -18.37
CA SER A 406 -20.50 34.01 -18.20
C SER A 406 -20.44 32.64 -18.92
N ASN A 407 -19.40 32.37 -19.69
CA ASN A 407 -19.27 31.22 -20.58
C ASN A 407 -18.25 30.16 -20.15
N LYS A 408 -17.90 30.09 -18.90
CA LYS A 408 -16.86 29.18 -18.36
C LYS A 408 -15.47 29.32 -19.02
N LEU A 409 -15.24 30.38 -19.77
CA LEU A 409 -13.97 30.62 -20.44
C LEU A 409 -12.82 30.72 -19.44
N LEU A 410 -13.08 31.24 -18.25
CA LEU A 410 -12.10 31.35 -17.18
C LEU A 410 -12.80 31.19 -15.84
N THR A 411 -12.21 30.33 -15.00
CA THR A 411 -12.53 30.20 -13.58
C THR A 411 -11.23 30.30 -12.75
N LEU A 412 -11.20 31.24 -11.83
CA LEU A 412 -10.13 31.40 -10.86
C LEU A 412 -10.61 30.84 -9.53
N THR A 413 -9.79 30.04 -8.87
CA THR A 413 -10.15 29.41 -7.59
C THR A 413 -9.03 29.65 -6.58
N SER A 414 -9.40 29.94 -5.33
CA SER A 414 -8.50 29.98 -4.19
C SER A 414 -9.17 29.29 -3.01
N GLY A 415 -8.38 28.74 -2.08
CA GLY A 415 -8.92 28.15 -0.86
C GLY A 415 -7.89 28.00 0.22
N TRP A 416 -8.38 27.95 1.44
CA TRP A 416 -7.59 27.59 2.63
C TRP A 416 -8.39 26.60 3.46
N ASN A 417 -7.74 25.46 3.82
CA ASN A 417 -8.40 24.35 4.47
C ASN A 417 -7.47 23.71 5.50
N ARG A 418 -8.02 23.23 6.61
CA ARG A 418 -7.33 22.37 7.57
C ARG A 418 -7.90 20.97 7.52
N TYR A 419 -7.03 19.95 7.45
CA TYR A 419 -7.40 18.53 7.44
C TYR A 419 -6.70 17.82 8.60
N TYR A 420 -7.46 17.06 9.39
CA TYR A 420 -6.90 16.18 10.41
C TYR A 420 -6.79 14.75 9.88
N ASN A 421 -5.69 14.09 10.22
CA ASN A 421 -5.47 12.70 9.83
C ASN A 421 -6.49 11.76 10.51
N ALA A 422 -6.64 10.56 9.96
CA ALA A 422 -7.39 9.50 10.64
C ALA A 422 -6.65 9.11 11.93
N PRO A 423 -7.38 8.84 13.02
CA PRO A 423 -6.78 8.35 14.25
C PRO A 423 -6.05 7.02 14.02
N THR A 424 -4.89 6.85 14.65
CA THR A 424 -4.09 5.63 14.53
C THR A 424 -4.05 4.88 15.85
N TYR A 425 -4.84 3.81 15.96
CA TYR A 425 -4.76 2.87 17.08
C TYR A 425 -3.51 1.96 17.05
N MET A 426 -2.72 2.04 15.97
CA MET A 426 -1.52 1.21 15.79
C MET A 426 -0.44 1.49 16.84
N THR A 427 -0.30 2.74 17.29
CA THR A 427 0.64 3.10 18.35
C THR A 427 0.21 2.49 19.70
N ASP A 428 -1.09 2.38 19.92
CA ASP A 428 -1.67 1.76 21.12
C ASP A 428 -1.43 0.24 21.15
N LEU A 429 -1.68 -0.44 20.04
CA LEU A 429 -1.40 -1.87 19.92
C LEU A 429 0.10 -2.19 20.03
N ARG A 430 0.96 -1.35 19.48
CA ARG A 430 2.42 -1.58 19.49
C ARG A 430 3.05 -1.58 20.87
N GLN A 431 2.59 -0.72 21.79
CA GLN A 431 3.16 -0.65 23.13
C GLN A 431 3.02 -1.97 23.92
N HIS A 432 2.09 -2.85 23.50
CA HIS A 432 1.86 -4.14 24.17
C HIS A 432 2.69 -5.29 23.59
N LEU A 433 3.28 -5.16 22.39
CA LEU A 433 3.98 -6.25 21.72
C LEU A 433 5.28 -6.66 22.40
N THR A 434 6.02 -5.70 22.94
CA THR A 434 7.32 -5.93 23.57
C THR A 434 7.22 -6.83 24.82
N SER A 435 6.09 -6.83 25.52
CA SER A 435 5.84 -7.70 26.66
C SER A 435 5.81 -9.19 26.34
N LEU A 436 5.69 -9.54 25.05
CA LEU A 436 5.64 -10.92 24.54
C LEU A 436 6.98 -11.41 23.99
N ASP A 437 8.03 -10.60 24.02
CA ASP A 437 9.32 -10.92 23.43
C ASP A 437 10.35 -11.26 24.51
N PHE A 438 11.01 -12.43 24.37
CA PHE A 438 11.97 -12.94 25.33
C PHE A 438 13.25 -13.36 24.61
N ASP A 439 14.40 -13.14 25.27
CA ASP A 439 15.65 -13.78 24.92
C ASP A 439 15.70 -15.15 25.58
N ILE A 440 16.25 -16.15 24.89
CA ILE A 440 16.47 -17.49 25.43
C ILE A 440 17.93 -17.86 25.33
N SER A 441 18.43 -18.52 26.38
CA SER A 441 19.79 -19.00 26.41
C SER A 441 19.91 -20.36 27.10
N ARG A 442 20.97 -21.11 26.80
CA ARG A 442 21.37 -22.33 27.51
C ARG A 442 22.88 -22.37 27.71
N ALA A 443 23.33 -23.02 28.78
CA ALA A 443 24.75 -23.09 29.10
C ALA A 443 25.54 -23.95 28.10
N ASP A 444 24.98 -25.08 27.67
CA ASP A 444 25.54 -26.04 26.71
C ASP A 444 24.40 -26.80 25.98
N GLN A 445 24.75 -27.72 25.08
CA GLN A 445 23.79 -28.53 24.31
C GLN A 445 22.91 -29.47 25.15
N ASN A 446 23.30 -29.73 26.37
CA ASN A 446 22.59 -30.63 27.32
C ASN A 446 21.78 -29.86 28.38
N SER A 447 21.93 -28.54 28.43
CA SER A 447 21.27 -27.69 29.41
C SER A 447 19.86 -27.27 28.92
N GLU A 448 18.96 -27.10 29.89
CA GLU A 448 17.62 -26.54 29.64
C GLU A 448 17.72 -25.08 29.16
N TRP A 449 16.76 -24.67 28.36
CA TRP A 449 16.62 -23.28 27.93
C TRP A 449 16.08 -22.41 29.08
N VAL A 450 16.71 -21.25 29.28
CA VAL A 450 16.29 -20.23 30.25
C VAL A 450 15.77 -19.04 29.46
N GLU A 451 14.59 -18.57 29.83
CA GLU A 451 13.94 -17.38 29.25
C GLU A 451 14.28 -16.15 30.11
N GLU A 452 14.67 -15.07 29.43
CA GLU A 452 14.88 -13.75 30.04
C GLU A 452 14.04 -12.75 29.27
N VAL A 453 13.44 -11.78 29.97
CA VAL A 453 12.69 -10.71 29.29
C VAL A 453 13.65 -10.01 28.35
N LYS A 454 13.26 -9.91 27.09
CA LYS A 454 14.04 -9.17 26.09
C LYS A 454 13.99 -7.69 26.43
N VAL A 455 15.10 -7.22 26.93
CA VAL A 455 15.25 -5.81 27.26
C VAL A 455 15.60 -5.05 26.00
N SER A 456 14.78 -4.07 25.66
CA SER A 456 15.02 -3.22 24.51
C SER A 456 14.77 -1.76 24.87
N ALA A 457 15.71 -0.87 24.54
CA ALA A 457 15.47 0.55 24.58
C ALA A 457 14.39 0.99 23.55
N ASN A 458 14.04 0.10 22.63
CA ASN A 458 12.95 0.25 21.69
C ASN A 458 11.55 0.10 22.32
N ASP A 459 11.47 -0.10 23.63
CA ASP A 459 10.19 -0.05 24.35
C ASP A 459 9.63 1.37 24.28
N THR A 460 8.88 1.61 23.21
CA THR A 460 8.42 2.94 22.85
C THR A 460 7.17 3.29 23.65
N ARG A 461 7.28 4.29 24.50
CA ARG A 461 6.16 4.79 25.29
C ARG A 461 5.28 5.69 24.42
N ARG A 462 3.98 5.65 24.68
CA ARG A 462 3.02 6.58 24.11
C ARG A 462 2.76 7.70 25.11
N LYS A 463 2.90 8.93 24.65
CA LYS A 463 2.39 10.14 25.34
C LYS A 463 0.98 10.48 24.88
N ASP A 464 0.37 11.49 25.49
CA ASP A 464 -0.84 12.14 24.98
C ASP A 464 -0.52 12.74 23.60
N LEU A 465 -0.96 12.07 22.55
CA LEU A 465 -0.68 12.48 21.18
C LEU A 465 -1.79 13.38 20.67
N LYS A 466 -1.40 14.48 20.03
CA LYS A 466 -2.31 15.28 19.22
C LYS A 466 -2.58 14.58 17.89
N THR A 467 -3.72 14.89 17.29
CA THR A 467 -4.04 14.42 15.95
C THR A 467 -3.24 15.23 14.92
N PRO A 468 -2.39 14.59 14.10
CA PRO A 468 -1.67 15.27 13.02
C PRO A 468 -2.64 15.99 12.07
N PHE A 469 -2.22 17.13 11.55
CA PHE A 469 -3.02 17.90 10.61
C PHE A 469 -2.21 18.48 9.44
N ALA A 470 -2.91 18.86 8.39
CA ALA A 470 -2.36 19.60 7.27
C ALA A 470 -3.15 20.88 7.03
N ASP A 471 -2.45 22.01 6.94
CA ASP A 471 -2.99 23.27 6.44
C ASP A 471 -2.72 23.36 4.93
N GLU A 472 -3.76 23.55 4.17
CA GLU A 472 -3.72 23.61 2.71
C GLU A 472 -4.05 25.00 2.22
N PHE A 473 -3.23 25.51 1.30
CA PHE A 473 -3.55 26.68 0.48
C PHE A 473 -3.59 26.29 -1.00
N VAL A 474 -4.60 26.73 -1.72
CA VAL A 474 -4.84 26.39 -3.12
C VAL A 474 -5.02 27.64 -3.98
N LEU A 475 -4.36 27.67 -5.13
CA LEU A 475 -4.66 28.58 -6.23
C LEU A 475 -4.90 27.77 -7.49
N GLY A 476 -6.01 28.05 -8.17
CA GLY A 476 -6.44 27.34 -9.37
C GLY A 476 -6.85 28.28 -10.49
N PHE A 477 -6.50 27.90 -11.70
CA PHE A 477 -6.93 28.50 -12.95
C PHE A 477 -7.50 27.40 -13.82
N ASN A 478 -8.75 27.57 -14.28
CA ASN A 478 -9.37 26.66 -15.23
C ASN A 478 -9.93 27.46 -16.38
N SER A 479 -9.65 27.03 -17.61
CA SER A 479 -10.12 27.68 -18.84
C SER A 479 -10.65 26.65 -19.81
N GLN A 480 -11.86 26.89 -20.28
CA GLN A 480 -12.49 26.13 -21.35
C GLN A 480 -12.52 26.97 -22.63
N PHE A 481 -11.62 26.66 -23.57
CA PHE A 481 -11.52 27.38 -24.83
C PHE A 481 -11.72 26.45 -26.02
N LYS A 482 -12.74 26.72 -26.84
CA LYS A 482 -13.16 25.85 -27.96
C LYS A 482 -13.32 24.39 -27.47
N ASN A 483 -12.53 23.48 -28.03
CA ASN A 483 -12.55 22.05 -27.74
C ASN A 483 -11.48 21.61 -26.70
N THR A 484 -10.96 22.54 -25.92
CA THR A 484 -9.86 22.25 -24.98
C THR A 484 -10.21 22.75 -23.59
N ASN A 485 -10.00 21.93 -22.60
CA ASN A 485 -10.01 22.30 -21.20
C ASN A 485 -8.56 22.38 -20.70
N LEU A 486 -8.17 23.52 -20.14
CA LEU A 486 -6.87 23.78 -19.54
C LEU A 486 -7.05 24.06 -18.05
N SER A 487 -6.36 23.32 -17.20
CA SER A 487 -6.32 23.53 -15.76
C SER A 487 -4.88 23.72 -15.29
N LEU A 488 -4.66 24.74 -14.49
CA LEU A 488 -3.40 24.96 -13.77
C LEU A 488 -3.74 25.14 -12.30
N LYS A 489 -3.12 24.36 -11.43
CA LYS A 489 -3.38 24.37 -10.01
C LYS A 489 -2.07 24.33 -9.23
N TRP A 490 -1.96 25.18 -8.24
CA TRP A 490 -0.91 25.12 -7.20
C TRP A 490 -1.54 24.82 -5.86
N VAL A 491 -0.96 23.87 -5.14
CA VAL A 491 -1.35 23.44 -3.80
C VAL A 491 -0.11 23.43 -2.92
N ASN A 492 -0.14 24.22 -1.84
CA ASN A 492 0.83 24.14 -0.75
C ASN A 492 0.16 23.47 0.45
N ARG A 493 0.82 22.50 1.04
CA ARG A 493 0.41 21.85 2.29
C ARG A 493 1.52 21.86 3.31
N GLN A 494 1.20 22.32 4.49
CA GLN A 494 2.06 22.26 5.66
C GLN A 494 1.48 21.22 6.62
N TYR A 495 2.30 20.24 6.97
CA TYR A 495 1.95 19.16 7.90
C TYR A 495 2.56 19.46 9.25
N ASP A 496 1.73 19.49 10.29
CA ASP A 496 2.13 19.75 11.65
C ASP A 496 1.64 18.65 12.59
N ASP A 497 2.26 18.60 13.78
CA ASP A 497 1.98 17.62 14.81
C ASP A 497 2.11 16.15 14.30
N GLU A 498 2.95 15.89 13.26
CA GLU A 498 3.20 14.55 12.76
C GLU A 498 3.83 13.67 13.85
N ILE A 499 3.32 12.46 14.00
CA ILE A 499 3.81 11.54 15.02
C ILE A 499 5.17 11.02 14.60
N THR A 500 6.15 11.21 15.48
CA THR A 500 7.51 10.71 15.32
C THR A 500 7.89 9.85 16.52
N ARG A 501 8.93 9.05 16.34
CA ARG A 501 9.52 8.25 17.39
C ARG A 501 10.90 8.83 17.72
N ASN A 502 11.01 9.45 18.87
CA ASN A 502 12.21 10.14 19.29
C ASN A 502 12.87 9.48 20.51
N ARG A 503 14.20 9.52 20.53
CA ARG A 503 14.98 9.16 21.70
C ARG A 503 14.81 10.23 22.77
N THR A 504 14.64 9.79 24.01
CA THR A 504 14.58 10.64 25.20
C THR A 504 15.68 10.23 26.17
N ASP A 505 16.17 11.18 26.98
CA ASP A 505 17.12 10.94 28.06
C ASP A 505 16.45 10.34 29.33
N ILE A 506 15.21 9.89 29.22
CA ILE A 506 14.52 9.20 30.30
C ILE A 506 15.00 7.75 30.32
N PRO A 507 15.70 7.33 31.41
CA PRO A 507 16.18 5.97 31.49
C PRO A 507 15.02 4.98 31.67
N ASN A 508 15.14 3.81 31.07
CA ASN A 508 14.37 2.65 31.47
C ASN A 508 15.18 1.79 32.46
N ASP A 509 14.64 0.68 32.93
CA ASP A 509 15.29 -0.16 33.96
C ASP A 509 16.66 -0.69 33.54
N TYR A 510 17.04 -0.62 32.26
CA TYR A 510 18.22 -1.23 31.68
C TYR A 510 19.11 -0.30 30.86
N PHE A 511 18.54 0.80 30.33
CA PHE A 511 19.25 1.75 29.49
C PHE A 511 19.15 3.17 30.05
N THR A 512 20.13 4.01 29.76
CA THR A 512 20.17 5.42 30.16
C THR A 512 19.24 6.32 29.36
N TYR A 513 18.50 5.75 28.41
CA TYR A 513 17.58 6.41 27.51
C TYR A 513 16.40 5.49 27.12
N SER A 514 15.37 6.05 26.55
CA SER A 514 14.23 5.32 26.00
C SER A 514 13.72 6.02 24.74
N TYR A 515 12.71 5.44 24.10
CA TYR A 515 12.02 6.06 22.96
C TYR A 515 10.59 6.42 23.33
N GLU A 516 10.09 7.51 22.75
CA GLU A 516 8.72 7.96 22.91
C GLU A 516 8.11 8.34 21.56
N PHE A 517 6.82 8.08 21.40
CA PHE A 517 6.04 8.70 20.33
C PHE A 517 5.64 10.11 20.78
N ASP A 518 5.93 11.11 19.97
CA ASP A 518 5.54 12.50 20.19
C ASP A 518 5.06 13.16 18.89
N ASN A 519 4.65 14.44 18.97
CA ASN A 519 4.17 15.21 17.83
C ASN A 519 5.21 16.23 17.34
N SER A 520 6.49 15.89 17.31
CA SER A 520 7.55 16.78 16.86
C SER A 520 7.78 16.79 15.36
N GLY A 521 7.11 15.89 14.62
CA GLY A 521 7.25 15.80 13.18
C GLY A 521 6.51 16.92 12.44
N TYR A 522 7.08 17.35 11.32
CA TYR A 522 6.49 18.33 10.41
C TYR A 522 6.91 18.04 8.96
N GLY A 523 6.18 18.61 8.03
CA GLY A 523 6.49 18.47 6.61
C GLY A 523 5.86 19.56 5.75
N GLU A 524 6.29 19.65 4.51
CA GLU A 524 5.75 20.57 3.52
C GLU A 524 5.65 19.86 2.16
N ASN A 525 4.61 20.20 1.42
CA ASN A 525 4.42 19.71 0.06
C ASN A 525 3.90 20.83 -0.84
N ASP A 526 4.71 21.24 -1.80
CA ASP A 526 4.34 22.14 -2.88
C ASP A 526 4.07 21.35 -4.16
N THR A 527 2.87 21.50 -4.71
CA THR A 527 2.49 20.80 -5.93
C THR A 527 1.93 21.77 -6.96
N VAL A 528 2.45 21.72 -8.18
CA VAL A 528 1.89 22.44 -9.35
C VAL A 528 1.45 21.43 -10.38
N THR A 529 0.16 21.45 -10.73
CA THR A 529 -0.44 20.54 -11.73
C THR A 529 -0.94 21.32 -12.90
N LEU A 530 -0.50 20.95 -14.11
CA LEU A 530 -1.01 21.42 -15.38
C LEU A 530 -1.73 20.27 -16.07
N GLU A 531 -2.99 20.49 -16.45
CA GLU A 531 -3.78 19.54 -17.23
C GLU A 531 -4.33 20.18 -18.49
N LEU A 532 -4.32 19.44 -19.59
CA LEU A 532 -4.88 19.83 -20.86
C LEU A 532 -5.60 18.63 -21.48
N ASN A 533 -6.90 18.78 -21.72
CA ASN A 533 -7.74 17.71 -22.24
C ASN A 533 -8.61 18.19 -23.38
N THR A 534 -8.81 17.34 -24.40
CA THR A 534 -9.87 17.59 -25.41
C THR A 534 -11.25 17.31 -24.80
N ILE A 535 -12.21 18.17 -25.05
CA ILE A 535 -13.60 18.02 -24.56
C ILE A 535 -14.33 17.00 -25.40
N GLU A 536 -14.25 17.17 -26.75
CA GLU A 536 -14.80 16.22 -27.72
C GLU A 536 -13.68 15.62 -28.58
N PRO A 537 -13.85 14.40 -29.10
CA PRO A 537 -12.88 13.79 -29.99
C PRO A 537 -12.56 14.67 -31.20
N LEU A 538 -11.31 14.87 -31.49
CA LEU A 538 -10.84 15.51 -32.72
C LEU A 538 -11.03 14.54 -33.89
N LYS A 539 -11.80 14.92 -34.91
CA LYS A 539 -12.06 14.07 -36.07
C LYS A 539 -11.05 14.36 -37.18
N PHE A 540 -10.35 13.35 -37.65
CA PHE A 540 -9.38 13.47 -38.74
C PHE A 540 -9.39 12.22 -39.63
N LYS A 541 -9.71 12.37 -40.91
CA LYS A 541 -9.66 11.32 -41.95
C LYS A 541 -10.25 9.97 -41.55
N GLY A 542 -11.44 9.94 -40.94
CA GLY A 542 -12.12 8.71 -40.54
C GLY A 542 -11.60 8.13 -39.21
N THR A 543 -10.90 8.94 -38.45
CA THR A 543 -10.48 8.62 -37.10
C THR A 543 -10.90 9.66 -36.08
N GLN A 544 -11.07 9.27 -34.83
CA GLN A 544 -11.43 10.11 -33.70
C GLN A 544 -10.31 10.04 -32.66
N HIS A 545 -9.83 11.20 -32.22
CA HIS A 545 -8.69 11.31 -31.30
C HIS A 545 -9.09 12.04 -30.02
N ASN A 546 -8.88 11.40 -28.85
CA ASN A 546 -8.95 12.05 -27.56
C ASN A 546 -7.54 12.20 -27.01
N LEU A 547 -7.18 13.41 -26.60
CA LEU A 547 -5.88 13.76 -26.07
C LEU A 547 -6.02 14.28 -24.64
N GLY A 548 -5.18 13.79 -23.75
CA GLY A 548 -5.00 14.29 -22.40
C GLY A 548 -3.51 14.43 -22.09
N LEU A 549 -3.12 15.54 -21.49
CA LEU A 549 -1.79 15.81 -20.96
C LEU A 549 -1.94 16.22 -19.50
N ALA A 550 -1.16 15.61 -18.61
CA ALA A 550 -1.00 16.06 -17.24
C ALA A 550 0.49 16.18 -16.93
N VAL A 551 0.91 17.32 -16.39
CA VAL A 551 2.26 17.55 -15.90
C VAL A 551 2.14 17.98 -14.43
N ASN A 552 2.86 17.30 -13.56
CA ASN A 552 2.90 17.59 -12.14
C ASN A 552 4.33 17.89 -11.72
N TYR A 553 4.53 19.01 -11.04
CA TYR A 553 5.72 19.31 -10.27
C TYR A 553 5.40 19.16 -8.80
N SER A 554 6.23 18.45 -8.05
CA SER A 554 6.03 18.24 -6.61
C SER A 554 7.36 18.39 -5.89
N ASP A 555 7.36 19.19 -4.83
CA ASP A 555 8.45 19.31 -3.88
C ASP A 555 7.95 18.91 -2.51
N VAL A 556 8.54 17.86 -1.92
CA VAL A 556 8.07 17.24 -0.67
C VAL A 556 9.22 17.21 0.33
N TYR A 557 8.99 17.79 1.49
CA TYR A 557 9.89 17.72 2.64
C TYR A 557 9.21 17.06 3.82
N ARG A 558 9.96 16.21 4.56
CA ARG A 558 9.55 15.65 5.85
C ARG A 558 10.70 15.71 6.84
N SER A 559 10.39 16.04 8.09
CA SER A 559 11.39 16.22 9.16
C SER A 559 11.89 14.90 9.75
N ALA A 560 11.14 13.81 9.58
CA ALA A 560 11.46 12.54 10.24
C ALA A 560 11.19 11.35 9.32
N PRO A 561 11.94 10.23 9.49
CA PRO A 561 11.63 8.95 8.84
C PRO A 561 10.29 8.39 9.33
N ASP A 562 9.78 7.40 8.59
CA ASP A 562 8.53 6.72 8.93
C ASP A 562 8.64 6.05 10.33
N TYR A 563 7.73 6.41 11.24
CA TYR A 563 7.64 5.83 12.58
C TYR A 563 7.20 4.34 12.57
N THR A 564 6.76 3.84 11.43
CA THR A 564 6.32 2.43 11.29
C THR A 564 7.49 1.44 11.15
N GLU A 565 8.69 1.91 10.82
CA GLU A 565 9.86 1.05 10.74
C GLU A 565 10.27 0.53 12.13
N ASN A 566 10.50 -0.77 12.21
CA ASN A 566 10.99 -1.44 13.41
C ASN A 566 12.49 -1.69 13.28
N PHE A 567 13.27 -0.87 13.96
CA PHE A 567 14.69 -1.12 14.13
C PHE A 567 14.95 -1.63 15.55
N THR A 568 15.91 -2.54 15.69
CA THR A 568 16.43 -2.90 17.02
C THR A 568 17.26 -1.72 17.54
N GLU A 569 17.48 -1.67 18.86
CA GLU A 569 18.40 -0.69 19.44
C GLU A 569 19.78 -0.78 18.81
N GLU A 570 20.20 -2.00 18.55
CA GLU A 570 21.44 -2.35 17.92
C GLU A 570 21.54 -1.76 16.52
N ASP A 571 20.46 -1.89 15.72
CA ASP A 571 20.39 -1.31 14.38
C ASP A 571 20.46 0.23 14.43
N LEU A 572 19.78 0.87 15.39
CA LEU A 572 19.75 2.33 15.52
C LEU A 572 21.09 2.94 15.97
N GLN A 573 21.87 2.20 16.76
CA GLN A 573 23.18 2.61 17.26
C GLN A 573 24.32 2.16 16.33
N GLU A 574 24.05 1.32 15.35
CA GLU A 574 25.05 0.89 14.39
C GLU A 574 25.64 2.11 13.66
N LEU A 575 26.97 2.21 13.69
CA LEU A 575 27.64 3.29 12.98
C LEU A 575 27.59 3.05 11.48
N ILE A 576 27.10 4.04 10.77
CA ILE A 576 27.05 4.07 9.31
C ILE A 576 27.88 5.24 8.78
N TYR A 577 28.30 5.13 7.53
CA TYR A 577 28.82 6.26 6.79
C TYR A 577 27.73 6.79 5.86
N PHE A 578 27.32 8.03 6.06
CA PHE A 578 26.30 8.69 5.26
C PHE A 578 26.86 9.99 4.67
N ASP A 579 26.95 10.07 3.36
CA ASP A 579 27.33 11.27 2.59
C ASP A 579 28.49 12.07 3.20
N GLY A 580 29.61 11.40 3.48
CA GLY A 580 30.83 12.02 4.00
C GLY A 580 30.95 12.04 5.53
N LYS A 581 29.98 11.54 6.31
CA LYS A 581 29.97 11.58 7.77
C LYS A 581 29.71 10.17 8.35
N ILE A 582 30.36 9.89 9.46
CA ILE A 582 30.07 8.73 10.30
C ILE A 582 29.03 9.15 11.34
N MET A 583 27.93 8.41 11.44
CA MET A 583 26.84 8.69 12.38
C MET A 583 26.11 7.40 12.75
N PRO A 584 25.34 7.37 13.86
CA PRO A 584 24.41 6.27 14.11
C PRO A 584 23.36 6.17 13.00
N TYR A 585 22.93 4.95 12.69
CA TYR A 585 21.91 4.70 11.67
C TYR A 585 20.59 5.44 11.96
N GLY A 586 20.23 5.55 13.24
CA GLY A 586 19.04 6.27 13.68
C GLY A 586 19.07 7.79 13.44
N ASP A 587 20.26 8.37 13.27
CA ASP A 587 20.45 9.81 13.05
C ASP A 587 20.49 10.21 11.58
N ARG A 588 20.29 9.26 10.65
CA ARG A 588 20.26 9.54 9.21
C ARG A 588 19.07 10.43 8.85
N PRO A 589 19.21 11.35 7.89
CA PRO A 589 18.09 12.13 7.39
C PRO A 589 16.95 11.25 6.85
N ALA A 590 15.72 11.74 6.97
CA ALA A 590 14.58 11.11 6.33
C ALA A 590 14.80 10.94 4.83
N SER A 591 14.34 9.81 4.27
CA SER A 591 14.41 9.60 2.83
C SER A 591 13.57 10.65 2.10
N ASN A 592 14.19 11.38 1.19
CA ASN A 592 13.47 12.33 0.35
C ASN A 592 12.77 11.56 -0.78
N TYR A 593 11.42 11.58 -0.79
CA TYR A 593 10.60 10.95 -1.83
C TYR A 593 10.31 11.89 -3.00
N ASN A 594 11.05 12.97 -3.12
CA ASN A 594 10.83 14.00 -4.12
C ASN A 594 11.05 13.45 -5.54
N GLN A 595 9.98 13.40 -6.33
CA GLN A 595 10.03 13.16 -7.78
C GLN A 595 9.56 14.44 -8.47
N PRO A 596 10.47 15.38 -8.76
CA PRO A 596 10.10 16.77 -9.02
C PRO A 596 9.14 16.90 -10.20
N ILE A 597 9.34 16.18 -11.29
CA ILE A 597 8.45 16.28 -12.45
C ILE A 597 7.92 14.91 -12.85
N THR A 598 6.59 14.82 -12.96
CA THR A 598 5.93 13.71 -13.64
C THR A 598 5.06 14.23 -14.76
N ALA A 599 5.13 13.60 -15.95
CA ALA A 599 4.29 13.93 -17.07
C ALA A 599 3.59 12.69 -17.61
N ARG A 600 2.33 12.82 -17.96
CA ARG A 600 1.51 11.76 -18.54
C ARG A 600 0.78 12.29 -19.75
N VAL A 601 0.81 11.51 -20.84
CA VAL A 601 0.01 11.79 -22.05
C VAL A 601 -0.84 10.57 -22.34
N MET A 602 -2.11 10.80 -22.50
CA MET A 602 -3.09 9.82 -22.97
C MET A 602 -3.53 10.20 -24.38
N TRP A 603 -3.45 9.26 -25.31
CA TRP A 603 -3.90 9.46 -26.68
C TRP A 603 -4.71 8.26 -27.14
N ASN A 604 -6.02 8.43 -27.22
CA ASN A 604 -6.95 7.41 -27.66
C ASN A 604 -7.37 7.66 -29.11
N ILE A 605 -7.33 6.61 -29.93
CA ILE A 605 -7.68 6.63 -31.35
C ILE A 605 -8.83 5.65 -31.56
N GLY A 606 -9.95 6.14 -32.07
CA GLY A 606 -11.06 5.32 -32.57
C GLY A 606 -11.15 5.42 -34.11
N PHE A 607 -11.58 4.37 -34.77
CA PHE A 607 -11.74 4.31 -36.21
C PHE A 607 -13.23 4.29 -36.56
N ASP A 608 -13.68 5.18 -37.49
CA ASP A 608 -15.10 5.28 -37.87
C ASP A 608 -15.58 4.05 -38.68
N SER A 609 -14.67 3.44 -39.47
CA SER A 609 -14.97 2.31 -40.37
C SER A 609 -14.63 0.93 -39.76
N LEU A 610 -13.90 0.88 -38.64
CA LEU A 610 -13.48 -0.35 -38.02
C LEU A 610 -13.80 -0.31 -36.51
N PRO A 611 -14.25 -1.39 -35.91
CA PRO A 611 -14.50 -1.48 -34.47
C PRO A 611 -13.17 -1.66 -33.70
N LEU A 612 -12.17 -0.84 -34.08
CA LEU A 612 -10.82 -0.86 -33.53
C LEU A 612 -10.60 0.40 -32.68
N LYS A 613 -10.00 0.22 -31.50
CA LYS A 613 -9.53 1.33 -30.66
C LYS A 613 -8.09 1.10 -30.27
N ILE A 614 -7.29 2.15 -30.29
CA ILE A 614 -5.90 2.15 -29.83
C ILE A 614 -5.77 3.21 -28.75
N SER A 615 -5.36 2.80 -27.56
CA SER A 615 -5.07 3.69 -26.44
C SER A 615 -3.57 3.69 -26.21
N ASN A 616 -2.97 4.89 -26.28
CA ASN A 616 -1.56 5.11 -25.99
C ASN A 616 -1.45 5.85 -24.66
N PHE A 617 -0.58 5.40 -23.79
CA PHE A 617 -0.28 6.03 -22.53
C PHE A 617 1.24 6.23 -22.41
N PHE A 618 1.66 7.49 -22.33
CA PHE A 618 3.05 7.86 -22.12
C PHE A 618 3.20 8.35 -20.69
N SER A 619 4.20 7.86 -19.99
CA SER A 619 4.53 8.29 -18.64
C SER A 619 6.02 8.65 -18.56
N TYR A 620 6.30 9.83 -18.04
CA TYR A 620 7.64 10.33 -17.75
C TYR A 620 7.73 10.70 -16.27
N LYS A 621 8.82 10.32 -15.64
CA LYS A 621 9.22 10.76 -14.31
C LYS A 621 10.66 11.22 -14.38
N ASP A 622 10.92 12.37 -13.79
CA ASP A 622 12.24 12.99 -13.83
C ASP A 622 13.25 12.29 -12.90
N THR A 623 14.50 12.70 -13.02
CA THR A 623 15.58 12.34 -12.09
C THR A 623 15.20 12.74 -10.66
N TYR A 624 15.54 11.92 -9.70
CA TYR A 624 15.38 12.21 -8.28
C TYR A 624 16.54 11.65 -7.48
N GLU A 625 16.85 12.28 -6.36
CA GLU A 625 17.86 11.78 -5.43
C GLU A 625 17.29 10.73 -4.52
N GLN A 626 18.06 9.70 -4.25
CA GLN A 626 17.70 8.62 -3.32
C GLN A 626 18.91 8.15 -2.53
N VAL A 627 18.66 7.75 -1.29
CA VAL A 627 19.67 7.10 -0.44
C VAL A 627 19.90 5.69 -0.96
N LEU A 628 21.12 5.38 -1.36
CA LEU A 628 21.53 4.05 -1.80
C LEU A 628 22.62 3.48 -0.90
N GLU A 629 22.50 2.19 -0.59
CA GLU A 629 23.56 1.43 0.09
C GLU A 629 24.68 1.08 -0.89
N ALA A 630 25.91 1.33 -0.50
CA ALA A 630 27.10 0.97 -1.28
C ALA A 630 27.29 -0.54 -1.35
N SER A 631 27.90 -1.01 -2.43
CA SER A 631 28.30 -2.42 -2.55
C SER A 631 29.29 -2.79 -1.46
N SER A 632 29.41 -4.09 -1.13
CA SER A 632 30.35 -4.57 -0.11
C SER A 632 31.83 -4.22 -0.40
N ALA A 633 32.16 -3.95 -1.67
CA ALA A 633 33.50 -3.51 -2.09
C ALA A 633 33.75 -2.04 -1.74
N ASP A 634 32.70 -1.21 -1.79
CA ASP A 634 32.78 0.24 -1.66
C ASP A 634 32.42 0.73 -0.23
N LYS A 635 32.17 -0.20 0.70
CA LYS A 635 31.90 0.15 2.12
C LYS A 635 33.16 0.78 2.76
N VAL A 636 32.92 1.86 3.51
CA VAL A 636 33.98 2.57 4.26
C VAL A 636 34.47 1.71 5.41
N VAL A 637 35.77 1.75 5.67
CA VAL A 637 36.39 1.07 6.82
C VAL A 637 36.57 2.08 7.96
N HIS A 638 35.97 1.82 9.10
CA HIS A 638 36.12 2.58 10.33
C HIS A 638 36.63 1.66 11.43
N ASP A 639 37.72 2.03 12.09
CA ASP A 639 38.38 1.22 13.14
C ASP A 639 38.65 -0.24 12.72
N GLY A 640 39.01 -0.45 11.45
CA GLY A 640 39.31 -1.76 10.89
C GLY A 640 38.08 -2.62 10.51
N VAL A 641 36.88 -2.11 10.71
CA VAL A 641 35.61 -2.77 10.38
C VAL A 641 34.97 -2.06 9.18
N LYS A 642 34.43 -2.82 8.23
CA LYS A 642 33.61 -2.25 7.15
C LYS A 642 32.23 -1.93 7.74
N ILE A 643 31.87 -0.64 7.69
CA ILE A 643 30.57 -0.15 8.13
C ILE A 643 29.64 0.04 6.93
N ASP A 644 28.33 -0.04 7.19
CA ASP A 644 27.33 0.20 6.17
C ASP A 644 27.44 1.64 5.67
N THR A 645 27.52 1.75 4.35
CA THR A 645 27.82 3.01 3.67
C THR A 645 26.65 3.39 2.78
N TYR A 646 26.12 4.59 3.00
CA TYR A 646 25.01 5.15 2.24
C TYR A 646 25.44 6.45 1.58
N THR A 647 24.95 6.67 0.36
CA THR A 647 25.21 7.88 -0.42
C THR A 647 23.92 8.37 -1.07
N LEU A 648 23.80 9.67 -1.23
CA LEU A 648 22.78 10.26 -2.09
C LEU A 648 23.20 10.06 -3.56
N GLN A 649 22.32 9.49 -4.34
CA GLN A 649 22.57 9.26 -5.77
C GLN A 649 21.34 9.61 -6.60
N ASP A 650 21.62 10.17 -7.80
CA ASP A 650 20.59 10.44 -8.79
C ASP A 650 20.10 9.14 -9.43
N VAL A 651 18.79 8.91 -9.36
CA VAL A 651 18.10 7.87 -10.12
C VAL A 651 17.69 8.44 -11.48
N LYS A 652 18.12 7.78 -12.55
CA LYS A 652 17.86 8.21 -13.94
C LYS A 652 16.37 8.38 -14.23
N PRO A 653 15.99 9.30 -15.14
CA PRO A 653 14.60 9.52 -15.48
C PRO A 653 13.98 8.28 -16.11
N ARG A 654 12.74 8.04 -15.75
CA ARG A 654 11.90 6.93 -16.22
C ARG A 654 11.00 7.40 -17.36
N PHE A 655 10.86 6.57 -18.39
CA PHE A 655 9.88 6.78 -19.46
C PHE A 655 9.26 5.44 -19.86
N THR A 656 7.94 5.39 -19.97
CA THR A 656 7.20 4.27 -20.54
C THR A 656 6.23 4.75 -21.60
N TRP A 657 6.06 3.94 -22.63
CA TRP A 657 4.98 4.04 -23.59
C TRP A 657 4.24 2.72 -23.61
N ASP A 658 3.00 2.75 -23.15
CA ASP A 658 2.11 1.61 -23.07
C ASP A 658 1.02 1.75 -24.14
N VAL A 659 0.71 0.64 -24.79
CA VAL A 659 -0.30 0.61 -25.88
C VAL A 659 -1.32 -0.48 -25.58
N ARG A 660 -2.60 -0.11 -25.61
CA ARG A 660 -3.70 -1.08 -25.59
C ARG A 660 -4.49 -0.98 -26.88
N THR A 661 -4.63 -2.11 -27.56
CA THR A 661 -5.45 -2.25 -28.77
C THR A 661 -6.64 -3.14 -28.45
N THR A 662 -7.85 -2.71 -28.83
CA THR A 662 -9.07 -3.49 -28.68
C THR A 662 -9.83 -3.57 -30.00
N TYR A 663 -10.33 -4.75 -30.31
CA TYR A 663 -11.18 -5.03 -31.47
C TYR A 663 -12.52 -5.57 -31.00
N ASP A 664 -13.63 -4.84 -31.24
CA ASP A 664 -14.98 -5.19 -30.81
C ASP A 664 -15.71 -5.92 -31.95
N TRP A 665 -15.69 -7.22 -31.93
CA TRP A 665 -16.40 -8.06 -32.90
C TRP A 665 -17.86 -8.23 -32.48
N LYS A 666 -18.76 -7.60 -33.23
CA LYS A 666 -20.20 -7.80 -33.06
C LYS A 666 -20.62 -9.14 -33.64
N VAL A 667 -20.94 -10.09 -32.76
CA VAL A 667 -21.42 -11.44 -33.15
C VAL A 667 -22.88 -11.39 -33.58
N SER A 668 -23.69 -10.58 -32.85
CA SER A 668 -25.08 -10.30 -33.18
C SER A 668 -25.49 -8.92 -32.68
N LYS A 669 -26.79 -8.59 -32.71
CA LYS A 669 -27.30 -7.32 -32.19
C LYS A 669 -27.05 -7.15 -30.70
N ASP A 670 -27.13 -8.25 -29.94
CA ASP A 670 -27.09 -8.27 -28.48
C ASP A 670 -25.79 -8.87 -27.94
N TYR A 671 -24.92 -9.44 -28.79
CA TYR A 671 -23.69 -10.13 -28.37
C TYR A 671 -22.47 -9.58 -29.07
N SER A 672 -21.41 -9.32 -28.31
CA SER A 672 -20.10 -8.96 -28.86
C SER A 672 -18.95 -9.67 -28.15
N ALA A 673 -17.84 -9.84 -28.86
CA ALA A 673 -16.58 -10.33 -28.33
C ALA A 673 -15.50 -9.24 -28.53
N ILE A 674 -14.88 -8.79 -27.47
CA ILE A 674 -13.81 -7.80 -27.51
C ILE A 674 -12.48 -8.52 -27.29
N PHE A 675 -11.59 -8.42 -28.27
CA PHE A 675 -10.22 -8.92 -28.17
C PHE A 675 -9.31 -7.77 -27.77
N GLY A 676 -8.57 -7.91 -26.68
CA GLY A 676 -7.65 -6.92 -26.17
C GLY A 676 -6.20 -7.41 -26.18
N LEU A 677 -5.28 -6.54 -26.56
CA LEU A 677 -3.84 -6.73 -26.42
C LEU A 677 -3.25 -5.47 -25.79
N THR A 678 -2.62 -5.65 -24.64
CA THR A 678 -1.87 -4.59 -23.97
C THR A 678 -0.37 -4.87 -24.09
N VAL A 679 0.40 -3.89 -24.51
CA VAL A 679 1.85 -3.93 -24.56
C VAL A 679 2.38 -2.82 -23.66
N ASN A 680 2.87 -3.18 -22.48
CA ASN A 680 3.52 -2.26 -21.56
C ASN A 680 4.97 -2.03 -22.00
N ASN A 681 5.45 -0.79 -21.85
CA ASN A 681 6.81 -0.39 -22.22
C ASN A 681 7.19 -0.87 -23.64
N ILE A 682 6.40 -0.49 -24.67
CA ILE A 682 6.59 -0.95 -26.04
C ILE A 682 7.99 -0.60 -26.59
N THR A 683 8.59 0.48 -26.10
CA THR A 683 9.95 0.90 -26.43
C THR A 683 11.04 -0.01 -25.84
N ASN A 684 10.64 -0.90 -24.93
CA ASN A 684 11.57 -1.78 -24.19
C ASN A 684 12.69 -1.02 -23.49
N ARG A 685 12.39 0.17 -22.95
CA ARG A 685 13.38 0.98 -22.24
C ARG A 685 13.72 0.36 -20.88
N ASN A 686 15.00 0.36 -20.54
CA ASN A 686 15.47 0.00 -19.21
C ASN A 686 15.21 1.17 -18.24
N ASN A 687 14.21 1.02 -17.39
CA ASN A 687 13.89 1.95 -16.32
C ASN A 687 14.37 1.40 -14.99
N LEU A 688 14.86 2.28 -14.13
CA LEU A 688 15.36 1.92 -12.81
C LEU A 688 14.42 2.44 -11.73
N TYR A 689 14.35 1.73 -10.61
CA TYR A 689 13.64 2.14 -9.40
C TYR A 689 14.41 1.73 -8.16
N VAL A 690 14.15 2.39 -7.04
CA VAL A 690 14.75 2.07 -5.74
C VAL A 690 13.70 1.36 -4.88
N SER A 691 14.11 0.28 -4.23
CA SER A 691 13.33 -0.42 -3.21
C SER A 691 14.22 -0.65 -2.00
N GLY A 692 13.81 -0.09 -0.86
CA GLY A 692 14.72 0.08 0.27
C GLY A 692 15.90 0.96 -0.13
N SER A 693 17.12 0.53 0.12
CA SER A 693 18.35 1.24 -0.27
C SER A 693 19.02 0.63 -1.51
N LYS A 694 18.31 -0.13 -2.35
CA LYS A 694 18.86 -0.83 -3.52
C LYS A 694 18.18 -0.44 -4.80
N LEU A 695 18.99 -0.33 -5.87
CA LEU A 695 18.53 0.02 -7.21
C LEU A 695 18.21 -1.24 -8.01
N TYR A 696 17.02 -1.30 -8.58
CA TYR A 696 16.51 -2.39 -9.40
C TYR A 696 16.13 -1.93 -10.80
N SER A 697 16.09 -2.86 -11.75
CA SER A 697 15.54 -2.63 -13.09
C SER A 697 14.05 -3.03 -13.10
N GLU A 698 13.20 -2.21 -13.74
CA GLU A 698 11.83 -2.61 -14.05
C GLU A 698 11.78 -3.67 -15.15
N ILE A 699 10.67 -4.39 -15.21
CA ILE A 699 10.37 -5.25 -16.36
C ILE A 699 10.35 -4.36 -17.61
N GLY A 700 10.98 -4.83 -18.67
CA GLY A 700 10.96 -4.16 -19.98
C GLY A 700 9.60 -4.33 -20.66
N ARG A 701 9.60 -4.69 -21.94
CA ARG A 701 8.35 -4.88 -22.67
C ARG A 701 7.59 -6.11 -22.17
N GLN A 702 6.29 -5.95 -21.91
CA GLN A 702 5.39 -7.00 -21.45
C GLN A 702 4.13 -7.03 -22.30
N PHE A 703 3.66 -8.22 -22.65
CA PHE A 703 2.39 -8.43 -23.36
C PHE A 703 1.34 -9.03 -22.42
N ILE A 704 0.10 -8.55 -22.53
CA ILE A 704 -1.08 -9.07 -21.83
C ILE A 704 -2.20 -9.20 -22.85
N ALA A 705 -2.80 -10.37 -22.94
CA ALA A 705 -3.95 -10.63 -23.82
C ALA A 705 -5.22 -10.79 -23.00
N ASP A 706 -6.34 -10.30 -23.51
CA ASP A 706 -7.66 -10.47 -22.90
C ASP A 706 -8.76 -10.68 -23.96
N ILE A 707 -9.80 -11.37 -23.54
CA ILE A 707 -11.03 -11.51 -24.30
C ILE A 707 -12.22 -11.21 -23.38
N THR A 708 -13.13 -10.36 -23.83
CA THR A 708 -14.38 -10.03 -23.14
C THR A 708 -15.56 -10.40 -24.00
N PHE A 709 -16.43 -11.23 -23.50
CA PHE A 709 -17.73 -11.52 -24.11
C PHE A 709 -18.81 -10.69 -23.44
N LYS A 710 -19.61 -9.97 -24.22
CA LYS A 710 -20.74 -9.13 -23.77
C LYS A 710 -22.06 -9.67 -24.26
N PHE A 711 -23.08 -9.63 -23.44
CA PHE A 711 -24.43 -10.11 -23.72
C PHE A 711 -25.50 -9.20 -23.11
#